data_848cf18b2d69fc7acc2427b9b41cf01b
#
_entry.id   848cf18b2d69fc7acc2427b9b41cf01b
#
_cell.length_a   1.000
_cell.length_b   1.000
_cell.length_c   1.000
_cell.angle_alpha   90.00
_cell.angle_beta   90.00
_cell.angle_gamma   90.00
#
_symmetry.space_group_name_H-M   'P 1'
#
loop_
_entity.id
_entity.type
_entity.pdbx_description
1 polymer ?
#
loop_
_entity_poly.entity_id
_entity_poly.type
_entity_poly.pdbx_seq_one_letter_code
_entity_poly.pdbx_strand_id
1 'polypeptide(L)'
;MNNHDSQPIQLTFTQRLSQVIKRFGQDLSGVVLLAAGVIILLGVFGITSGKLVDSGVELLRKGFGWGIYLLSCFIIYIGLMIILRHFERFPKINYGKILLLELELFLFCALLSAIGGYSVDRANRGLDGGIIGWGFSKAFTNLIGEIPSYILLYGINIAAVLSISNLRKKLRSSLDKFFTEMISDSSSSQKLDSSESSCISLDERADPIEEDRLLPNIRANKSTGKLPALDILLDSSSTINDEPYIHAKAIQIEKTLEEFGVPARVAGYRVGPTVIQYAIEPGLIEKVDETGSIVKKKVRVSQIVGLKKDITLALSVDRLRIEAPIPGHAFVGIEIPNTNSVLVRLKQILKSEAFRKLQSRLSLALGLDVSGTPVTADLVKMPHLLVAGTTGSGKSVCITSLIACLAMNNSPDELNLAILDPKMVELIRFNGLPHLMGRVETQIDRMLAVLAWAIKEMEERYKKLEQVNARDLDVYNLKMLRRGERRLPKVVIVIDELADLMLNESEKTESYLVRLAQMARAVGIHLIVATQRPSTDIVTGLIKANFPARISFMMASSVDSRVILDTNGAESLMGKGDMLFLDPESAGLRRAQCVIVDDKEIENIINYWQSQETGEVSILDQLAPWESMVDAQSSDEDDLFLDAVKLVREDGYASTSRLQRKLRIGFPRAARLMDELEDAGVVGPQETGGRVRDVLFDGDNDEGDLDLE
;
A
#
# COMPACT_ATOMS: atom_id res chain seq x y z
N MET A 1 -21.57 34.09 -37.37
CA MET A 1 -23.03 33.98 -37.22
C MET A 1 -23.30 32.53 -36.96
N ASN A 2 -23.56 32.13 -35.76
CA ASN A 2 -24.53 31.23 -35.19
C ASN A 2 -24.14 30.97 -33.73
N ASN A 3 -24.74 31.78 -32.86
CA ASN A 3 -24.82 31.55 -31.43
C ASN A 3 -25.75 30.35 -31.20
N HIS A 4 -25.27 29.31 -30.55
CA HIS A 4 -26.13 28.35 -29.89
C HIS A 4 -26.18 28.71 -28.39
N ASP A 5 -27.24 29.42 -28.04
CA ASP A 5 -27.68 29.62 -26.66
C ASP A 5 -27.98 28.25 -26.03
N SER A 6 -27.17 27.83 -25.09
CA SER A 6 -27.48 26.70 -24.21
C SER A 6 -28.50 27.17 -23.16
N GLN A 7 -29.79 26.93 -23.37
CA GLN A 7 -30.78 27.11 -22.32
C GLN A 7 -30.50 26.22 -21.11
N PRO A 8 -30.62 26.75 -19.88
CA PRO A 8 -30.47 25.96 -18.67
C PRO A 8 -31.62 24.95 -18.59
N ILE A 9 -31.27 23.66 -18.48
CA ILE A 9 -32.24 22.57 -18.31
C ILE A 9 -33.01 22.83 -17.00
N GLN A 10 -34.28 23.21 -17.13
CA GLN A 10 -35.20 23.36 -16.00
C GLN A 10 -35.56 21.96 -15.48
N LEU A 11 -34.93 21.59 -14.36
CA LEU A 11 -35.25 20.36 -13.61
C LEU A 11 -36.73 20.39 -13.19
N THR A 12 -37.46 19.31 -13.45
CA THR A 12 -38.86 19.13 -13.02
C THR A 12 -38.97 19.14 -11.50
N PHE A 13 -40.13 19.51 -10.95
CA PHE A 13 -40.38 19.55 -9.50
C PHE A 13 -40.00 18.24 -8.82
N THR A 14 -40.28 17.10 -9.43
CA THR A 14 -39.92 15.75 -8.95
C THR A 14 -38.41 15.52 -8.92
N GLN A 15 -37.66 16.04 -9.89
CA GLN A 15 -36.20 15.96 -9.92
C GLN A 15 -35.54 16.85 -8.83
N ARG A 16 -36.07 18.06 -8.61
CA ARG A 16 -35.63 18.94 -7.51
C ARG A 16 -35.92 18.33 -6.15
N LEU A 17 -37.13 17.77 -5.96
CA LEU A 17 -37.51 17.09 -4.73
C LEU A 17 -36.60 15.86 -4.46
N SER A 18 -36.31 15.06 -5.50
CA SER A 18 -35.39 13.93 -5.40
C SER A 18 -33.96 14.34 -5.00
N GLN A 19 -33.49 15.47 -5.53
CA GLN A 19 -32.15 16.00 -5.13
C GLN A 19 -32.14 16.52 -3.69
N VAL A 20 -33.22 17.18 -3.25
CA VAL A 20 -33.35 17.65 -1.86
C VAL A 20 -33.44 16.46 -0.91
N ILE A 21 -34.25 15.45 -1.23
CA ILE A 21 -34.36 14.21 -0.43
C ILE A 21 -32.99 13.46 -0.38
N LYS A 22 -32.26 13.37 -1.48
CA LYS A 22 -30.91 12.77 -1.47
C LYS A 22 -29.91 13.57 -0.64
N ARG A 23 -30.01 14.89 -0.57
CA ARG A 23 -29.08 15.77 0.15
C ARG A 23 -29.38 15.83 1.65
N PHE A 24 -30.64 15.90 2.03
CA PHE A 24 -31.08 16.07 3.43
C PHE A 24 -31.69 14.81 4.07
N GLY A 25 -32.06 13.81 3.26
CA GLY A 25 -32.74 12.61 3.76
C GLY A 25 -31.95 11.80 4.77
N GLN A 26 -30.62 11.81 4.66
CA GLN A 26 -29.76 11.11 5.61
C GLN A 26 -29.67 11.86 6.95
N ASP A 27 -29.63 13.19 6.93
CA ASP A 27 -29.57 13.98 8.18
C ASP A 27 -30.90 13.94 8.90
N LEU A 28 -32.00 13.98 8.16
CA LEU A 28 -33.34 13.77 8.68
C LEU A 28 -33.49 12.38 9.32
N SER A 29 -32.95 11.34 8.69
CA SER A 29 -32.95 9.99 9.28
C SER A 29 -32.15 9.91 10.58
N GLY A 30 -31.04 10.63 10.66
CA GLY A 30 -30.25 10.75 11.90
C GLY A 30 -31.01 11.41 13.04
N VAL A 31 -31.72 12.49 12.74
CA VAL A 31 -32.59 13.19 13.73
C VAL A 31 -33.75 12.31 14.19
N VAL A 32 -34.41 11.60 13.25
CA VAL A 32 -35.51 10.68 13.59
C VAL A 32 -35.02 9.53 14.46
N LEU A 33 -33.87 8.92 14.16
CA LEU A 33 -33.29 7.85 14.97
C LEU A 33 -32.91 8.35 16.36
N LEU A 34 -32.29 9.52 16.46
CA LEU A 34 -31.92 10.10 17.74
C LEU A 34 -33.17 10.38 18.60
N ALA A 35 -34.22 10.99 18.02
CA ALA A 35 -35.47 11.24 18.71
C ALA A 35 -36.14 9.93 19.13
N ALA A 36 -36.21 8.92 18.27
CA ALA A 36 -36.76 7.61 18.59
C ALA A 36 -36.03 6.94 19.77
N GLY A 37 -34.67 6.92 19.73
CA GLY A 37 -33.89 6.36 20.85
C GLY A 37 -34.08 7.06 22.15
N VAL A 38 -34.18 8.39 22.14
CA VAL A 38 -34.50 9.20 23.37
C VAL A 38 -35.89 8.92 23.86
N ILE A 39 -36.91 8.86 22.98
CA ILE A 39 -38.30 8.55 23.38
C ILE A 39 -38.39 7.15 24.01
N ILE A 40 -37.74 6.15 23.42
CA ILE A 40 -37.72 4.79 23.99
C ILE A 40 -37.07 4.81 25.37
N LEU A 41 -35.93 5.49 25.52
CA LEU A 41 -35.23 5.57 26.80
C LEU A 41 -36.09 6.25 27.89
N LEU A 42 -36.73 7.37 27.57
CA LEU A 42 -37.62 8.08 28.46
C LEU A 42 -38.88 7.26 28.82
N GLY A 43 -39.40 6.49 27.86
CA GLY A 43 -40.52 5.58 28.06
C GLY A 43 -40.16 4.41 28.99
N VAL A 44 -38.94 3.86 28.86
CA VAL A 44 -38.43 2.79 29.75
C VAL A 44 -38.30 3.28 31.19
N PHE A 45 -37.89 4.55 31.41
CA PHE A 45 -37.83 5.18 32.72
C PHE A 45 -39.19 5.67 33.26
N GLY A 46 -40.27 5.56 32.47
CA GLY A 46 -41.61 6.02 32.86
C GLY A 46 -41.77 7.55 32.91
N ILE A 47 -40.86 8.31 32.29
CA ILE A 47 -40.88 9.79 32.26
C ILE A 47 -41.88 10.29 31.21
N THR A 48 -42.07 9.55 30.12
CA THR A 48 -43.05 9.82 29.07
C THR A 48 -44.07 8.69 29.02
N SER A 49 -45.36 9.02 28.92
CA SER A 49 -46.46 8.07 28.81
C SER A 49 -47.35 8.43 27.62
N GLY A 50 -47.77 7.42 26.86
CA GLY A 50 -48.68 7.55 25.72
C GLY A 50 -48.93 6.20 25.09
N LYS A 51 -50.16 5.93 24.62
CA LYS A 51 -50.55 4.60 24.11
C LYS A 51 -49.57 3.97 23.09
N LEU A 52 -49.00 4.77 22.20
CA LEU A 52 -48.02 4.27 21.22
C LEU A 52 -46.64 4.01 21.85
N VAL A 53 -46.18 4.89 22.76
CA VAL A 53 -44.91 4.74 23.44
C VAL A 53 -44.95 3.55 24.38
N ASP A 54 -46.00 3.44 25.20
CA ASP A 54 -46.14 2.36 26.20
C ASP A 54 -46.25 0.98 25.51
N SER A 55 -47.06 0.86 24.43
CA SER A 55 -47.14 -0.38 23.66
C SER A 55 -45.83 -0.72 22.95
N GLY A 56 -45.09 0.27 22.40
CA GLY A 56 -43.79 0.09 21.77
C GLY A 56 -42.72 -0.34 22.74
N VAL A 57 -42.65 0.31 23.93
CA VAL A 57 -41.72 -0.03 25.00
C VAL A 57 -41.99 -1.42 25.55
N GLU A 58 -43.28 -1.78 25.74
CA GLU A 58 -43.68 -3.12 26.22
C GLU A 58 -43.25 -4.21 25.21
N LEU A 59 -43.46 -3.97 23.89
CA LEU A 59 -43.05 -4.90 22.85
C LEU A 59 -41.51 -5.09 22.82
N LEU A 60 -40.76 -3.99 22.87
CA LEU A 60 -39.29 -4.02 22.92
C LEU A 60 -38.76 -4.67 24.21
N ARG A 61 -39.41 -4.44 25.33
CA ARG A 61 -39.08 -5.04 26.63
C ARG A 61 -39.31 -6.55 26.62
N LYS A 62 -40.39 -7.04 26.02
CA LYS A 62 -40.61 -8.48 25.81
C LYS A 62 -39.54 -9.08 24.89
N GLY A 63 -39.15 -8.34 23.84
CA GLY A 63 -38.11 -8.80 22.89
C GLY A 63 -36.71 -8.86 23.51
N PHE A 64 -36.25 -7.76 24.09
CA PHE A 64 -34.85 -7.57 24.51
C PHE A 64 -34.64 -7.64 26.05
N GLY A 65 -35.70 -7.69 26.82
CA GLY A 65 -35.63 -7.65 28.30
C GLY A 65 -34.89 -6.41 28.80
N TRP A 66 -33.91 -6.60 29.67
CA TRP A 66 -33.04 -5.51 30.13
C TRP A 66 -32.09 -4.99 29.06
N GLY A 67 -31.88 -5.70 27.97
CA GLY A 67 -31.14 -5.22 26.80
C GLY A 67 -31.78 -3.99 26.10
N ILE A 68 -33.04 -3.64 26.44
CA ILE A 68 -33.70 -2.43 25.91
C ILE A 68 -32.94 -1.13 26.23
N TYR A 69 -32.27 -1.06 27.39
CA TYR A 69 -31.42 0.09 27.74
C TYR A 69 -30.25 0.25 26.79
N LEU A 70 -29.59 -0.88 26.45
CA LEU A 70 -28.47 -0.91 25.55
C LEU A 70 -28.90 -0.64 24.10
N LEU A 71 -30.05 -1.16 23.70
CA LEU A 71 -30.69 -0.88 22.40
C LEU A 71 -31.00 0.61 22.23
N SER A 72 -31.58 1.26 23.25
CA SER A 72 -31.88 2.69 23.20
C SER A 72 -30.60 3.53 23.06
N CYS A 73 -29.54 3.22 23.82
CA CYS A 73 -28.24 3.87 23.67
C CYS A 73 -27.60 3.64 22.30
N PHE A 74 -27.78 2.46 21.73
CA PHE A 74 -27.27 2.13 20.41
C PHE A 74 -27.97 2.92 19.30
N ILE A 75 -29.30 3.06 19.35
CA ILE A 75 -30.08 3.86 18.40
C ILE A 75 -29.70 5.35 18.52
N ILE A 76 -29.54 5.89 19.74
CA ILE A 76 -29.06 7.26 19.97
C ILE A 76 -27.66 7.44 19.38
N TYR A 77 -26.75 6.49 19.60
CA TYR A 77 -25.39 6.53 19.06
C TYR A 77 -25.37 6.58 17.54
N ILE A 78 -26.17 5.72 16.87
CA ILE A 78 -26.27 5.73 15.40
C ILE A 78 -26.83 7.06 14.91
N GLY A 79 -27.93 7.55 15.50
CA GLY A 79 -28.54 8.84 15.13
C GLY A 79 -27.54 9.99 15.25
N LEU A 80 -26.79 10.03 16.34
CA LEU A 80 -25.76 11.04 16.60
C LEU A 80 -24.60 10.94 15.61
N MET A 81 -24.14 9.73 15.30
CA MET A 81 -23.07 9.50 14.30
C MET A 81 -23.47 9.93 12.90
N ILE A 82 -24.75 9.75 12.51
CA ILE A 82 -25.25 10.19 11.21
C ILE A 82 -25.27 11.72 11.14
N ILE A 83 -25.69 12.40 12.20
CA ILE A 83 -25.75 13.88 12.28
C ILE A 83 -24.34 14.46 12.31
N LEU A 84 -23.42 13.90 13.12
CA LEU A 84 -22.08 14.43 13.33
C LEU A 84 -21.10 14.12 12.20
N ARG A 85 -21.48 13.31 11.22
CA ARG A 85 -20.61 12.92 10.09
C ARG A 85 -20.08 14.10 9.26
N HIS A 86 -20.77 15.24 9.26
CA HIS A 86 -20.37 16.46 8.55
C HIS A 86 -19.29 17.27 9.26
N PHE A 87 -19.04 17.00 10.53
CA PHE A 87 -18.01 17.69 11.30
C PHE A 87 -16.67 16.96 11.18
N GLU A 88 -15.64 17.59 10.65
CA GLU A 88 -14.29 17.01 10.44
C GLU A 88 -13.62 16.48 11.74
N ARG A 89 -14.11 16.92 12.90
CA ARG A 89 -13.58 16.51 14.23
C ARG A 89 -14.08 15.14 14.71
N PHE A 90 -15.10 14.56 14.10
CA PHE A 90 -15.67 13.29 14.52
C PHE A 90 -15.20 12.15 13.63
N PRO A 91 -14.95 10.94 14.19
CA PRO A 91 -14.49 9.79 13.42
C PRO A 91 -15.53 9.41 12.36
N LYS A 92 -15.07 9.11 11.14
CA LYS A 92 -15.94 8.63 10.07
C LYS A 92 -16.66 7.35 10.50
N ILE A 93 -17.89 7.18 10.02
CA ILE A 93 -18.72 6.00 10.28
C ILE A 93 -17.95 4.74 9.88
N ASN A 94 -17.64 3.91 10.85
CA ASN A 94 -17.02 2.61 10.63
C ASN A 94 -18.11 1.54 10.72
N TYR A 95 -18.60 1.09 9.57
CA TYR A 95 -19.66 0.09 9.48
C TYR A 95 -19.32 -1.21 10.20
N GLY A 96 -18.04 -1.61 10.19
CA GLY A 96 -17.59 -2.79 10.93
C GLY A 96 -17.75 -2.65 12.44
N LYS A 97 -17.56 -1.45 13.03
CA LYS A 97 -17.81 -1.20 14.43
C LYS A 97 -19.30 -1.17 14.77
N ILE A 98 -20.14 -0.66 13.87
CA ILE A 98 -21.60 -0.67 14.05
C ILE A 98 -22.11 -2.10 14.06
N LEU A 99 -21.70 -2.92 13.09
CA LEU A 99 -22.06 -4.34 13.00
C LEU A 99 -21.60 -5.11 14.25
N LEU A 100 -20.42 -4.81 14.76
CA LEU A 100 -19.88 -5.45 15.96
C LEU A 100 -20.65 -5.03 17.22
N LEU A 101 -21.09 -3.77 17.32
CA LEU A 101 -21.96 -3.28 18.40
C LEU A 101 -23.36 -3.92 18.33
N GLU A 102 -23.90 -4.11 17.13
CA GLU A 102 -25.18 -4.80 16.92
C GLU A 102 -25.09 -6.28 17.36
N LEU A 103 -24.04 -6.97 16.95
CA LEU A 103 -23.77 -8.35 17.35
C LEU A 103 -23.63 -8.45 18.89
N GLU A 104 -22.92 -7.52 19.50
CA GLU A 104 -22.72 -7.45 20.95
C GLU A 104 -24.04 -7.27 21.69
N LEU A 105 -24.99 -6.48 21.18
CA LEU A 105 -26.31 -6.33 21.76
C LEU A 105 -27.04 -7.69 21.88
N PHE A 106 -27.02 -8.50 20.81
CA PHE A 106 -27.64 -9.82 20.82
C PHE A 106 -26.93 -10.80 21.76
N LEU A 107 -25.59 -10.81 21.76
CA LEU A 107 -24.79 -11.65 22.65
C LEU A 107 -24.97 -11.26 24.12
N PHE A 108 -25.10 -9.97 24.39
CA PHE A 108 -25.37 -9.47 25.76
C PHE A 108 -26.77 -9.89 26.24
N CYS A 109 -27.79 -9.81 25.38
CA CYS A 109 -29.12 -10.34 25.70
C CYS A 109 -29.08 -11.84 25.95
N ALA A 110 -28.31 -12.60 25.16
CA ALA A 110 -28.14 -14.04 25.40
C ALA A 110 -27.45 -14.35 26.73
N LEU A 111 -26.44 -13.56 27.11
CA LEU A 111 -25.76 -13.68 28.39
C LEU A 111 -26.71 -13.38 29.57
N LEU A 112 -27.50 -12.30 29.46
CA LEU A 112 -28.49 -11.97 30.50
C LEU A 112 -29.53 -13.08 30.68
N SER A 113 -29.98 -13.71 29.61
CA SER A 113 -30.90 -14.85 29.67
C SER A 113 -30.25 -16.09 30.27
N ALA A 114 -28.97 -16.33 30.00
CA ALA A 114 -28.20 -17.41 30.59
C ALA A 114 -28.06 -17.21 32.10
N ILE A 115 -27.74 -15.98 32.57
CA ILE A 115 -27.69 -15.61 34.00
C ILE A 115 -29.07 -15.78 34.65
N GLY A 116 -30.17 -15.50 33.95
CA GLY A 116 -31.54 -15.67 34.41
C GLY A 116 -32.04 -17.11 34.46
N GLY A 117 -31.18 -18.12 34.16
CA GLY A 117 -31.50 -19.54 34.27
C GLY A 117 -32.31 -20.11 33.10
N TYR A 118 -32.19 -19.52 31.89
CA TYR A 118 -32.83 -19.98 30.66
C TYR A 118 -34.36 -20.12 30.70
N SER A 119 -35.05 -19.34 31.56
CA SER A 119 -36.52 -19.44 31.80
C SER A 119 -37.32 -18.70 30.74
N VAL A 120 -38.18 -19.41 29.98
CA VAL A 120 -39.12 -18.85 29.01
C VAL A 120 -40.13 -17.92 29.65
N ASP A 121 -40.62 -18.24 30.87
CA ASP A 121 -41.62 -17.44 31.58
C ASP A 121 -41.05 -16.07 31.97
N ARG A 122 -39.80 -16.01 32.39
CA ARG A 122 -39.11 -14.75 32.68
C ARG A 122 -38.88 -13.92 31.43
N ALA A 123 -38.49 -14.58 30.32
CA ALA A 123 -38.31 -13.93 29.01
C ALA A 123 -39.61 -13.32 28.48
N ASN A 124 -40.74 -14.03 28.60
CA ASN A 124 -42.07 -13.52 28.22
C ASN A 124 -42.55 -12.34 29.03
N ARG A 125 -42.09 -12.23 30.30
CA ARG A 125 -42.35 -11.06 31.17
C ARG A 125 -41.42 -9.87 30.85
N GLY A 126 -40.54 -9.96 29.89
CA GLY A 126 -39.57 -8.93 29.52
C GLY A 126 -38.46 -8.76 30.58
N LEU A 127 -38.11 -9.83 31.25
CA LEU A 127 -36.98 -9.88 32.21
C LEU A 127 -35.75 -10.48 31.53
N ASP A 128 -34.60 -10.30 32.15
CA ASP A 128 -33.32 -10.81 31.68
C ASP A 128 -32.99 -10.33 30.25
N GLY A 129 -32.71 -11.21 29.30
CA GLY A 129 -32.45 -10.89 27.90
C GLY A 129 -33.67 -10.88 26.99
N GLY A 130 -34.90 -11.06 27.53
CA GLY A 130 -36.14 -11.19 26.78
C GLY A 130 -36.20 -12.45 25.90
N ILE A 131 -37.18 -12.49 24.97
CA ILE A 131 -37.39 -13.64 24.11
C ILE A 131 -36.21 -13.86 23.17
N ILE A 132 -35.62 -12.78 22.64
CA ILE A 132 -34.46 -12.83 21.72
C ILE A 132 -33.25 -13.41 22.44
N GLY A 133 -32.92 -12.89 23.63
CA GLY A 133 -31.82 -13.40 24.46
C GLY A 133 -32.01 -14.86 24.84
N TRP A 134 -33.23 -15.26 25.19
CA TRP A 134 -33.57 -16.64 25.49
C TRP A 134 -33.36 -17.56 24.27
N GLY A 135 -33.81 -17.13 23.07
CA GLY A 135 -33.65 -17.91 21.85
C GLY A 135 -32.19 -18.18 21.48
N PHE A 136 -31.35 -17.14 21.52
CA PHE A 136 -29.91 -17.27 21.29
C PHE A 136 -29.23 -18.14 22.35
N SER A 137 -29.50 -17.87 23.62
CA SER A 137 -28.92 -18.62 24.74
C SER A 137 -29.31 -20.10 24.67
N LYS A 138 -30.56 -20.44 24.35
CA LYS A 138 -31.03 -21.82 24.17
C LYS A 138 -30.40 -22.51 22.97
N ALA A 139 -30.16 -21.79 21.87
CA ALA A 139 -29.44 -22.31 20.73
C ALA A 139 -28.00 -22.73 21.12
N PHE A 140 -27.28 -21.90 21.88
CA PHE A 140 -25.95 -22.24 22.38
C PHE A 140 -25.97 -23.42 23.35
N THR A 141 -26.93 -23.48 24.28
CA THR A 141 -27.04 -24.59 25.23
C THR A 141 -27.36 -25.92 24.53
N ASN A 142 -28.18 -25.90 23.50
CA ASN A 142 -28.49 -27.10 22.72
C ASN A 142 -27.29 -27.61 21.90
N LEU A 143 -26.37 -26.69 21.51
CA LEU A 143 -25.20 -27.03 20.68
C LEU A 143 -24.04 -27.61 21.50
N ILE A 144 -23.73 -27.00 22.65
CA ILE A 144 -22.49 -27.28 23.43
C ILE A 144 -22.74 -27.58 24.92
N GLY A 145 -24.00 -27.62 25.38
CA GLY A 145 -24.37 -27.83 26.78
C GLY A 145 -24.40 -26.55 27.62
N GLU A 146 -24.93 -26.63 28.85
CA GLU A 146 -25.19 -25.44 29.68
C GLU A 146 -23.92 -24.75 30.17
N ILE A 147 -22.99 -25.48 30.79
CA ILE A 147 -21.76 -24.92 31.36
C ILE A 147 -20.82 -24.35 30.31
N PRO A 148 -20.50 -25.08 29.21
CA PRO A 148 -19.65 -24.52 28.16
C PRO A 148 -20.27 -23.32 27.46
N SER A 149 -21.59 -23.28 27.25
CA SER A 149 -22.28 -22.14 26.64
C SER A 149 -22.18 -20.89 27.51
N TYR A 150 -22.25 -21.05 28.84
CA TYR A 150 -22.06 -19.94 29.78
C TYR A 150 -20.66 -19.33 29.69
N ILE A 151 -19.63 -20.17 29.72
CA ILE A 151 -18.23 -19.74 29.61
C ILE A 151 -17.98 -19.06 28.27
N LEU A 152 -18.52 -19.64 27.18
CA LEU A 152 -18.36 -19.11 25.83
C LEU A 152 -19.04 -17.73 25.68
N LEU A 153 -20.30 -17.59 26.09
CA LEU A 153 -21.03 -16.32 26.03
C LEU A 153 -20.35 -15.24 26.85
N TYR A 154 -19.87 -15.58 28.06
CA TYR A 154 -19.13 -14.62 28.90
C TYR A 154 -17.81 -14.21 28.28
N GLY A 155 -17.05 -15.15 27.73
CA GLY A 155 -15.78 -14.91 27.07
C GLY A 155 -15.93 -14.05 25.81
N ILE A 156 -16.94 -14.32 24.97
CA ILE A 156 -17.21 -13.54 23.75
C ILE A 156 -17.61 -12.09 24.11
N ASN A 157 -18.50 -11.89 25.11
CA ASN A 157 -18.87 -10.55 25.53
C ASN A 157 -17.66 -9.75 26.04
N ILE A 158 -16.78 -10.36 26.85
CA ILE A 158 -15.54 -9.69 27.28
C ILE A 158 -14.65 -9.35 26.09
N ALA A 159 -14.45 -10.28 25.17
CA ALA A 159 -13.63 -10.07 23.98
C ALA A 159 -14.17 -8.96 23.07
N ALA A 160 -15.51 -8.88 22.94
CA ALA A 160 -16.17 -7.83 22.16
C ALA A 160 -16.03 -6.46 22.82
N VAL A 161 -16.24 -6.34 24.12
CA VAL A 161 -16.02 -5.09 24.88
C VAL A 161 -14.57 -4.63 24.78
N LEU A 162 -13.60 -5.55 24.87
CA LEU A 162 -12.17 -5.23 24.70
C LEU A 162 -11.82 -4.82 23.26
N SER A 163 -12.54 -5.35 22.27
CA SER A 163 -12.34 -5.01 20.85
C SER A 163 -12.92 -3.63 20.50
N ILE A 164 -14.08 -3.28 21.06
CA ILE A 164 -14.76 -1.99 20.83
C ILE A 164 -14.03 -0.85 21.56
N SER A 165 -13.54 -1.11 22.76
CA SER A 165 -12.79 -0.14 23.56
C SER A 165 -11.30 -0.16 23.22
N ASN A 166 -10.63 1.01 23.25
CA ASN A 166 -9.15 1.09 23.13
C ASN A 166 -8.41 0.43 24.34
N LEU A 167 -9.15 -0.27 25.22
CA LEU A 167 -8.66 -0.94 26.41
C LEU A 167 -7.72 -2.10 26.05
N ARG A 168 -7.89 -2.71 24.87
CA ARG A 168 -7.00 -3.77 24.36
C ARG A 168 -5.54 -3.31 24.29
N LYS A 169 -5.28 -2.05 23.89
CA LYS A 169 -3.91 -1.49 23.86
C LYS A 169 -3.36 -1.29 25.27
N LYS A 170 -4.20 -0.81 26.21
CA LYS A 170 -3.81 -0.65 27.62
C LYS A 170 -3.58 -2.00 28.32
N LEU A 171 -4.46 -2.97 28.07
CA LEU A 171 -4.36 -4.32 28.67
C LEU A 171 -3.10 -5.05 28.18
N ARG A 172 -2.80 -4.98 26.86
CA ARG A 172 -1.59 -5.57 26.29
C ARG A 172 -0.33 -4.93 26.89
N SER A 173 -0.29 -3.61 27.01
CA SER A 173 0.83 -2.90 27.65
C SER A 173 1.00 -3.24 29.13
N SER A 174 -0.10 -3.49 29.85
CA SER A 174 -0.05 -3.91 31.27
C SER A 174 0.36 -5.37 31.43
N LEU A 175 -0.11 -6.25 30.54
CA LEU A 175 0.31 -7.65 30.51
C LEU A 175 1.79 -7.79 30.15
N ASP A 176 2.27 -7.04 29.14
CA ASP A 176 3.69 -7.03 28.76
C ASP A 176 4.57 -6.56 29.94
N LYS A 177 4.14 -5.56 30.72
CA LYS A 177 4.82 -5.14 31.97
C LYS A 177 4.80 -6.23 33.04
N PHE A 178 3.64 -6.85 33.26
CA PHE A 178 3.49 -7.92 34.26
C PHE A 178 4.36 -9.14 33.93
N PHE A 179 4.38 -9.56 32.65
CA PHE A 179 5.26 -10.65 32.21
C PHE A 179 6.74 -10.27 32.28
N THR A 180 7.10 -9.02 32.02
CA THR A 180 8.49 -8.53 32.17
C THR A 180 8.91 -8.51 33.63
N GLU A 181 8.02 -8.09 34.56
CA GLU A 181 8.27 -8.14 36.01
C GLU A 181 8.37 -9.59 36.49
N MET A 182 7.47 -10.49 36.05
CA MET A 182 7.51 -11.91 36.44
C MET A 182 8.79 -12.64 35.95
N ILE A 183 9.32 -12.24 34.78
CA ILE A 183 10.57 -12.80 34.26
C ILE A 183 11.78 -12.19 34.99
N SER A 184 11.70 -10.91 35.41
CA SER A 184 12.76 -10.27 36.20
C SER A 184 12.83 -10.83 37.62
N ASP A 185 11.71 -11.17 38.24
CA ASP A 185 11.68 -11.78 39.59
C ASP A 185 12.16 -13.24 39.58
N SER A 186 12.02 -13.97 38.46
CA SER A 186 12.58 -15.31 38.34
C SER A 186 14.09 -15.37 38.11
N SER A 187 14.72 -14.22 37.78
CA SER A 187 16.18 -14.10 37.61
C SER A 187 16.91 -13.54 38.83
N SER A 188 16.16 -13.16 39.88
CA SER A 188 16.76 -12.61 41.11
C SER A 188 17.03 -13.63 42.24
N SER A 189 16.78 -14.94 42.00
CA SER A 189 17.00 -15.99 43.04
C SER A 189 18.32 -16.73 42.95
N GLN A 190 19.36 -16.20 42.25
CA GLN A 190 20.70 -16.75 42.28
C GLN A 190 21.75 -15.61 42.28
N LYS A 191 21.82 -14.88 43.37
CA LYS A 191 23.05 -14.21 43.78
C LYS A 191 23.44 -14.78 45.12
N LEU A 192 24.26 -15.82 45.06
CA LEU A 192 25.10 -16.24 46.17
C LEU A 192 26.44 -15.50 46.08
N ASP A 193 26.83 -14.97 47.22
CA ASP A 193 28.08 -14.33 47.50
C ASP A 193 29.27 -15.09 46.95
N SER A 194 30.21 -14.37 46.35
CA SER A 194 31.63 -14.67 46.49
C SER A 194 32.45 -13.40 46.28
N SER A 195 33.01 -12.99 47.41
CA SER A 195 34.12 -12.08 47.60
C SER A 195 35.39 -12.50 46.82
N GLU A 196 36.12 -11.49 46.42
CA GLU A 196 37.58 -11.40 46.23
C GLU A 196 38.40 -12.70 46.04
N SER A 197 39.06 -12.83 44.88
CA SER A 197 40.49 -13.09 44.85
C SER A 197 41.07 -13.13 43.41
N SER A 198 42.03 -12.24 43.22
CA SER A 198 43.31 -12.40 42.53
C SER A 198 43.44 -13.14 41.19
N CYS A 199 44.01 -12.39 40.27
CA CYS A 199 44.70 -12.77 39.05
C CYS A 199 45.47 -14.10 39.14
N ILE A 200 45.16 -15.01 38.20
CA ILE A 200 46.17 -15.94 37.65
C ILE A 200 45.89 -16.10 36.16
N SER A 201 46.83 -15.67 35.35
CA SER A 201 46.96 -15.93 33.94
C SER A 201 47.19 -17.42 33.70
N LEU A 202 46.36 -18.03 32.88
CA LEU A 202 46.71 -19.25 32.16
C LEU A 202 46.23 -19.12 30.72
N ASP A 203 47.23 -19.04 29.88
CA ASP A 203 47.23 -19.19 28.45
C ASP A 203 46.62 -20.56 28.10
N GLU A 204 45.46 -20.57 27.48
CA GLU A 204 45.04 -21.69 26.63
C GLU A 204 44.27 -21.15 25.47
N ARG A 205 44.92 -21.15 24.32
CA ARG A 205 44.44 -20.84 22.99
C ARG A 205 43.30 -21.77 22.65
N ALA A 206 42.11 -21.21 22.58
CA ALA A 206 41.08 -21.68 21.69
C ALA A 206 40.67 -20.46 20.83
N ASP A 207 41.16 -20.47 19.60
CA ASP A 207 40.78 -19.47 18.59
C ASP A 207 39.27 -19.37 18.47
N PRO A 208 38.68 -18.19 18.69
CA PRO A 208 37.32 -17.96 18.21
C PRO A 208 37.42 -17.98 16.70
N ILE A 209 36.64 -18.83 16.07
CA ILE A 209 36.45 -18.88 14.64
C ILE A 209 36.12 -17.45 14.16
N GLU A 210 37.05 -16.87 13.47
CA GLU A 210 36.97 -15.60 12.76
C GLU A 210 35.91 -15.71 11.63
N GLU A 211 34.65 -15.73 11.99
CA GLU A 211 33.54 -15.68 10.98
C GLU A 211 33.20 -14.25 10.52
N ASP A 212 33.74 -13.22 11.18
CA ASP A 212 33.30 -11.84 10.93
C ASP A 212 34.33 -10.93 10.23
N ARG A 213 35.47 -11.50 9.76
CA ARG A 213 36.52 -10.72 9.07
C ARG A 213 36.83 -11.12 7.64
N LEU A 214 36.02 -11.97 7.00
CA LEU A 214 36.19 -12.37 5.60
C LEU A 214 34.97 -12.05 4.75
N LEU A 215 34.46 -10.82 4.86
CA LEU A 215 33.80 -10.20 3.73
C LEU A 215 34.91 -9.54 2.90
N PRO A 216 35.47 -10.21 1.88
CA PRO A 216 36.39 -9.53 0.98
C PRO A 216 35.58 -8.41 0.34
N ASN A 217 36.23 -7.25 0.25
CA ASN A 217 35.83 -6.11 -0.54
C ASN A 217 35.20 -6.61 -1.85
N ILE A 218 33.86 -6.70 -1.94
CA ILE A 218 33.13 -7.35 -3.03
C ILE A 218 33.38 -6.63 -4.37
N ARG A 219 33.96 -5.43 -4.30
CA ARG A 219 34.45 -4.73 -5.51
C ARG A 219 35.79 -5.24 -6.09
N ALA A 220 36.49 -6.14 -5.42
CA ALA A 220 37.81 -6.61 -5.85
C ALA A 220 37.83 -8.00 -6.49
N ASN A 221 36.70 -8.70 -6.60
CA ASN A 221 36.65 -9.98 -7.30
C ASN A 221 36.11 -9.79 -8.71
N LYS A 222 37.02 -10.01 -9.67
CA LYS A 222 36.87 -10.08 -11.12
C LYS A 222 35.43 -10.37 -11.56
N SER A 223 34.64 -9.31 -11.83
CA SER A 223 33.55 -9.42 -12.79
C SER A 223 34.22 -9.75 -14.14
N THR A 224 33.67 -10.68 -14.86
CA THR A 224 34.16 -11.06 -16.21
C THR A 224 34.01 -9.91 -17.22
N GLY A 225 33.26 -8.84 -16.91
CA GLY A 225 33.15 -7.60 -17.69
C GLY A 225 33.57 -6.38 -16.88
N LYS A 226 34.24 -5.42 -17.51
CA LYS A 226 34.49 -4.10 -16.91
C LYS A 226 33.16 -3.36 -16.81
N LEU A 227 32.82 -2.80 -15.65
CA LEU A 227 31.67 -1.92 -15.52
C LEU A 227 31.83 -0.64 -16.37
N PRO A 228 30.73 -0.05 -16.88
CA PRO A 228 30.79 1.19 -17.62
C PRO A 228 31.48 2.31 -16.83
N ALA A 229 32.34 3.07 -17.51
CA ALA A 229 32.95 4.24 -16.89
C ALA A 229 31.89 5.33 -16.67
N LEU A 230 32.01 6.09 -15.58
CA LEU A 230 31.04 7.16 -15.28
C LEU A 230 31.06 8.29 -16.31
N ASP A 231 32.00 8.32 -17.23
CA ASP A 231 32.13 9.34 -18.28
C ASP A 231 31.11 9.22 -19.40
N ILE A 232 30.42 8.07 -19.51
CA ILE A 232 29.29 7.94 -20.41
C ILE A 232 28.03 8.68 -19.94
N LEU A 233 28.03 9.13 -18.68
CA LEU A 233 26.94 9.88 -18.06
C LEU A 233 27.26 11.37 -18.02
N LEU A 234 26.21 12.19 -18.15
CA LEU A 234 26.30 13.65 -18.15
C LEU A 234 26.64 14.20 -16.74
N ASP A 235 27.41 15.27 -16.71
CA ASP A 235 27.69 15.99 -15.46
C ASP A 235 26.51 16.89 -15.06
N SER A 236 26.36 17.12 -13.76
CA SER A 236 25.35 18.05 -13.24
C SER A 236 25.74 19.51 -13.51
N SER A 237 24.75 20.35 -13.81
CA SER A 237 24.93 21.81 -13.84
C SER A 237 25.13 22.34 -12.42
N SER A 238 25.95 23.38 -12.28
CA SER A 238 26.14 24.06 -10.98
C SER A 238 24.91 24.86 -10.58
N THR A 239 24.53 24.78 -9.29
CA THR A 239 23.50 25.62 -8.68
C THR A 239 23.98 27.06 -8.62
N ILE A 240 23.22 28.00 -9.20
CA ILE A 240 23.39 29.42 -8.93
C ILE A 240 22.40 29.75 -7.81
N ASN A 241 22.91 30.01 -6.60
CA ASN A 241 22.09 30.48 -5.48
C ASN A 241 21.78 31.94 -5.63
N ASP A 242 20.51 32.28 -5.70
CA ASP A 242 20.03 33.68 -5.67
C ASP A 242 19.84 34.08 -4.18
N GLU A 243 20.94 34.42 -3.52
CA GLU A 243 20.91 34.83 -2.10
C GLU A 243 19.97 36.02 -1.82
N PRO A 244 19.91 37.09 -2.65
CA PRO A 244 18.95 38.18 -2.45
C PRO A 244 17.50 37.69 -2.42
N TYR A 245 17.11 36.79 -3.33
CA TYR A 245 15.77 36.21 -3.37
C TYR A 245 15.48 35.43 -2.10
N ILE A 246 16.43 34.59 -1.65
CA ILE A 246 16.27 33.74 -0.47
C ILE A 246 16.05 34.60 0.78
N HIS A 247 16.84 35.65 0.97
CA HIS A 247 16.69 36.57 2.09
C HIS A 247 15.37 37.37 2.04
N ALA A 248 14.97 37.87 0.86
CA ALA A 248 13.70 38.54 0.71
C ALA A 248 12.51 37.65 1.11
N LYS A 249 12.53 36.37 0.72
CA LYS A 249 11.48 35.42 1.10
C LYS A 249 11.50 35.09 2.59
N ALA A 250 12.68 34.99 3.23
CA ALA A 250 12.79 34.84 4.69
C ALA A 250 12.09 35.96 5.45
N ILE A 251 12.40 37.20 5.10
CA ILE A 251 11.77 38.39 5.70
C ILE A 251 10.25 38.42 5.44
N GLN A 252 9.81 38.02 4.24
CA GLN A 252 8.40 37.95 3.89
C GLN A 252 7.65 36.92 4.73
N ILE A 253 8.26 35.74 5.01
CA ILE A 253 7.70 34.72 5.88
C ILE A 253 7.53 35.25 7.31
N GLU A 254 8.57 35.86 7.89
CA GLU A 254 8.53 36.42 9.24
C GLU A 254 7.42 37.47 9.37
N LYS A 255 7.39 38.45 8.44
CA LYS A 255 6.40 39.51 8.40
C LYS A 255 4.97 38.93 8.29
N THR A 256 4.74 37.98 7.41
CA THR A 256 3.43 37.34 7.24
C THR A 256 2.98 36.65 8.52
N LEU A 257 3.86 35.89 9.18
CA LEU A 257 3.54 35.24 10.45
C LEU A 257 3.22 36.22 11.56
N GLU A 258 3.95 37.36 11.62
CA GLU A 258 3.72 38.44 12.58
C GLU A 258 2.38 39.14 12.36
N GLU A 259 2.02 39.44 11.09
CA GLU A 259 0.74 40.04 10.71
C GLU A 259 -0.47 39.19 11.13
N PHE A 260 -0.33 37.85 11.14
CA PHE A 260 -1.36 36.94 11.65
C PHE A 260 -1.26 36.68 13.15
N GLY A 261 -0.45 37.42 13.89
CA GLY A 261 -0.32 37.29 15.36
C GLY A 261 0.39 35.99 15.81
N VAL A 262 1.22 35.42 14.93
CA VAL A 262 2.02 34.21 15.18
C VAL A 262 3.50 34.58 15.07
N PRO A 263 4.08 35.30 16.06
CA PRO A 263 5.47 35.70 15.99
C PRO A 263 6.39 34.50 15.86
N ALA A 264 7.26 34.52 14.86
CA ALA A 264 8.24 33.46 14.61
C ALA A 264 9.45 34.04 13.88
N ARG A 265 10.60 33.41 13.99
CA ARG A 265 11.85 33.84 13.36
C ARG A 265 12.38 32.75 12.42
N VAL A 266 12.97 33.19 11.30
CA VAL A 266 13.73 32.32 10.40
C VAL A 266 15.14 32.11 10.99
N ALA A 267 15.38 30.96 11.59
CA ALA A 267 16.66 30.61 12.18
C ALA A 267 17.75 30.31 11.12
N GLY A 268 17.33 29.94 9.91
CA GLY A 268 18.22 29.62 8.79
C GLY A 268 17.48 29.02 7.60
N TYR A 269 18.18 28.72 6.54
CA TYR A 269 17.63 28.11 5.34
C TYR A 269 18.58 27.04 4.77
N ARG A 270 18.05 26.15 3.97
CA ARG A 270 18.78 25.15 3.17
C ARG A 270 18.28 25.22 1.73
N VAL A 271 19.21 25.24 0.78
CA VAL A 271 18.89 25.31 -0.64
C VAL A 271 19.05 23.91 -1.23
N GLY A 272 17.94 23.34 -1.63
CA GLY A 272 17.90 22.07 -2.35
C GLY A 272 17.78 22.25 -3.86
N PRO A 273 17.77 21.16 -4.62
CA PRO A 273 17.72 21.21 -6.08
C PRO A 273 16.42 21.85 -6.61
N THR A 274 15.30 21.64 -5.94
CA THR A 274 13.97 22.12 -6.38
C THR A 274 13.24 22.95 -5.36
N VAL A 275 13.64 22.92 -4.09
CA VAL A 275 12.99 23.65 -3.00
C VAL A 275 14.02 24.30 -2.09
N ILE A 276 13.60 25.40 -1.47
CA ILE A 276 14.33 26.07 -0.38
C ILE A 276 13.55 25.81 0.90
N GLN A 277 14.19 25.22 1.90
CA GLN A 277 13.62 24.95 3.22
C GLN A 277 14.08 26.01 4.21
N TYR A 278 13.11 26.75 4.78
CA TYR A 278 13.34 27.72 5.84
C TYR A 278 13.04 27.09 7.19
N ALA A 279 13.98 27.18 8.12
CA ALA A 279 13.83 26.69 9.50
C ALA A 279 13.20 27.79 10.36
N ILE A 280 11.96 27.60 10.78
CA ILE A 280 11.19 28.56 11.55
C ILE A 280 11.24 28.21 13.02
N GLU A 281 11.69 29.14 13.85
CA GLU A 281 11.66 29.06 15.29
C GLU A 281 10.39 29.75 15.82
N PRO A 282 9.46 29.00 16.51
CA PRO A 282 8.26 29.59 17.08
C PRO A 282 8.60 30.53 18.23
N GLY A 283 8.12 31.79 18.15
CA GLY A 283 8.33 32.83 19.15
C GLY A 283 7.39 32.72 20.35
N LEU A 284 7.28 33.85 21.09
CA LEU A 284 6.41 33.97 22.27
C LEU A 284 5.31 35.01 22.01
N ILE A 285 4.07 34.63 22.33
CA ILE A 285 2.93 35.56 22.30
C ILE A 285 2.76 36.12 23.70
N GLU A 286 2.72 37.42 23.85
CA GLU A 286 2.39 38.12 25.11
C GLU A 286 0.86 38.29 25.20
N LYS A 287 0.25 37.74 26.21
CA LYS A 287 -1.17 37.94 26.54
C LYS A 287 -1.28 38.58 27.90
N VAL A 288 -2.11 39.60 28.00
CA VAL A 288 -2.50 40.14 29.32
C VAL A 288 -3.57 39.26 29.89
N ASP A 289 -3.34 38.69 31.10
CA ASP A 289 -4.30 37.91 31.83
C ASP A 289 -5.36 38.79 32.50
N GLU A 290 -6.44 38.22 32.99
CA GLU A 290 -7.53 38.92 33.69
C GLU A 290 -7.05 39.72 34.90
N THR A 291 -5.87 39.41 35.45
CA THR A 291 -5.20 40.10 36.54
C THR A 291 -4.31 41.26 36.10
N GLY A 292 -4.24 41.57 34.78
CA GLY A 292 -3.34 42.61 34.20
C GLY A 292 -1.87 42.19 34.09
N SER A 293 -1.54 40.96 34.40
CA SER A 293 -0.17 40.43 34.30
C SER A 293 0.12 39.94 32.85
N ILE A 294 1.32 40.23 32.33
CA ILE A 294 1.76 39.80 31.01
C ILE A 294 2.22 38.33 31.12
N VAL A 295 1.46 37.40 30.50
CA VAL A 295 1.80 35.99 30.42
C VAL A 295 2.40 35.72 29.04
N LYS A 296 3.64 35.21 29.00
CA LYS A 296 4.31 34.78 27.75
C LYS A 296 3.98 33.35 27.42
N LYS A 297 3.33 33.13 26.29
CA LYS A 297 2.95 31.81 25.80
C LYS A 297 3.66 31.49 24.48
N LYS A 298 4.30 30.30 24.42
CA LYS A 298 4.97 29.86 23.19
C LYS A 298 3.95 29.61 22.06
N VAL A 299 4.27 30.08 20.84
CA VAL A 299 3.49 29.78 19.63
C VAL A 299 3.39 28.26 19.44
N ARG A 300 2.19 27.77 19.18
CA ARG A 300 1.97 26.34 18.88
C ARG A 300 2.29 26.06 17.42
N VAL A 301 2.88 24.91 17.16
CA VAL A 301 3.17 24.42 15.80
C VAL A 301 1.91 24.40 14.92
N SER A 302 0.76 24.01 15.48
CA SER A 302 -0.53 23.99 14.76
C SER A 302 -0.99 25.38 14.28
N GLN A 303 -0.57 26.47 14.94
CA GLN A 303 -0.87 27.84 14.50
C GLN A 303 -0.11 28.18 13.21
N ILE A 304 1.19 27.81 13.13
CA ILE A 304 2.00 28.00 11.92
C ILE A 304 1.46 27.11 10.78
N VAL A 305 1.16 25.85 11.06
CA VAL A 305 0.62 24.91 10.05
C VAL A 305 -0.74 25.36 9.54
N GLY A 306 -1.57 25.96 10.40
CA GLY A 306 -2.89 26.50 10.03
C GLY A 306 -2.83 27.65 9.01
N LEU A 307 -1.75 28.42 9.03
CA LEU A 307 -1.52 29.57 8.11
C LEU A 307 -0.93 29.15 6.75
N LYS A 308 -0.87 27.86 6.43
CA LYS A 308 -0.30 27.37 5.16
C LYS A 308 -0.83 28.12 3.92
N LYS A 309 -2.15 28.33 3.84
CA LYS A 309 -2.79 29.01 2.70
C LYS A 309 -2.43 30.49 2.64
N ASP A 310 -2.41 31.14 3.80
CA ASP A 310 -2.12 32.56 3.92
C ASP A 310 -0.65 32.88 3.56
N ILE A 311 0.27 32.02 4.04
CA ILE A 311 1.69 32.11 3.69
C ILE A 311 1.89 31.82 2.19
N THR A 312 1.18 30.83 1.61
CA THR A 312 1.24 30.53 0.18
C THR A 312 0.84 31.74 -0.66
N LEU A 313 -0.26 32.40 -0.27
CA LEU A 313 -0.74 33.63 -0.94
C LEU A 313 0.25 34.76 -0.78
N ALA A 314 0.71 35.06 0.43
CA ALA A 314 1.64 36.14 0.72
C ALA A 314 2.96 35.98 -0.06
N LEU A 315 3.50 34.79 -0.14
CA LEU A 315 4.74 34.50 -0.88
C LEU A 315 4.55 34.48 -2.40
N SER A 316 3.29 34.45 -2.88
CA SER A 316 2.94 34.30 -4.31
C SER A 316 3.58 33.07 -4.94
N VAL A 317 3.50 31.91 -4.25
CA VAL A 317 4.01 30.63 -4.73
C VAL A 317 2.86 29.70 -5.04
N ASP A 318 3.02 28.84 -6.05
CA ASP A 318 1.97 27.88 -6.45
C ASP A 318 1.70 26.83 -5.37
N ARG A 319 2.75 26.38 -4.70
CA ARG A 319 2.69 25.33 -3.67
C ARG A 319 3.68 25.61 -2.55
N LEU A 320 3.27 25.22 -1.34
CA LEU A 320 4.07 25.32 -0.13
C LEU A 320 3.85 24.07 0.71
N ARG A 321 4.93 23.50 1.25
CA ARG A 321 4.86 22.41 2.23
C ARG A 321 5.37 22.90 3.58
N ILE A 322 4.68 22.51 4.65
CA ILE A 322 5.14 22.73 6.03
C ILE A 322 5.48 21.37 6.63
N GLU A 323 6.72 21.22 7.07
CA GLU A 323 7.22 20.05 7.77
C GLU A 323 7.41 20.40 9.26
N ALA A 324 6.68 19.69 10.11
CA ALA A 324 6.67 20.05 11.53
C ALA A 324 6.65 18.79 12.44
N PRO A 325 7.76 18.54 13.15
CA PRO A 325 9.05 19.23 13.14
C PRO A 325 9.96 18.83 11.96
N ILE A 326 11.01 19.59 11.70
CA ILE A 326 12.12 19.13 10.85
C ILE A 326 12.81 17.96 11.58
N PRO A 327 13.04 16.80 10.93
CA PRO A 327 13.69 15.67 11.56
C PRO A 327 15.02 16.03 12.23
N GLY A 328 15.16 15.71 13.51
CA GLY A 328 16.38 15.99 14.30
C GLY A 328 16.52 17.43 14.80
N HIS A 329 15.56 18.33 14.51
CA HIS A 329 15.63 19.74 14.90
C HIS A 329 14.32 20.23 15.56
N ALA A 330 14.41 21.20 16.45
CA ALA A 330 13.25 21.81 17.11
C ALA A 330 12.67 23.00 16.31
N PHE A 331 12.69 22.89 14.98
CA PHE A 331 12.18 23.92 14.05
C PHE A 331 11.00 23.40 13.23
N VAL A 332 10.21 24.34 12.72
CA VAL A 332 9.18 24.09 11.70
C VAL A 332 9.78 24.44 10.34
N GLY A 333 9.79 23.50 9.41
CA GLY A 333 10.27 23.72 8.05
C GLY A 333 9.17 24.30 7.16
N ILE A 334 9.43 25.43 6.50
CA ILE A 334 8.61 25.95 5.40
C ILE A 334 9.41 25.74 4.12
N GLU A 335 8.86 24.93 3.21
CA GLU A 335 9.49 24.60 1.93
C GLU A 335 8.77 25.32 0.80
N ILE A 336 9.51 26.12 0.06
CA ILE A 336 9.01 26.85 -1.12
C ILE A 336 9.78 26.45 -2.37
N PRO A 337 9.18 26.60 -3.58
CA PRO A 337 9.87 26.30 -4.84
C PRO A 337 11.15 27.14 -5.00
N ASN A 338 12.20 26.49 -5.50
CA ASN A 338 13.41 27.18 -5.94
C ASN A 338 13.17 27.73 -7.35
N THR A 339 13.47 29.02 -7.57
CA THR A 339 13.38 29.68 -8.89
C THR A 339 14.36 29.08 -9.90
N ASN A 340 15.53 28.63 -9.42
CA ASN A 340 16.59 28.01 -10.21
C ASN A 340 16.68 26.50 -9.90
N SER A 341 15.67 25.73 -10.35
CA SER A 341 15.69 24.27 -10.16
C SER A 341 16.82 23.62 -10.96
N VAL A 342 17.54 22.71 -10.32
CA VAL A 342 18.67 21.98 -10.92
C VAL A 342 18.30 20.54 -11.16
N LEU A 343 18.67 20.01 -12.34
CA LEU A 343 18.50 18.61 -12.67
C LEU A 343 19.51 17.75 -11.90
N VAL A 344 19.00 16.76 -11.15
CA VAL A 344 19.84 15.82 -10.41
C VAL A 344 20.28 14.71 -11.35
N ARG A 345 21.56 14.64 -11.68
CA ARG A 345 22.11 13.65 -12.63
C ARG A 345 22.57 12.38 -11.92
N LEU A 346 22.43 11.23 -12.59
CA LEU A 346 22.83 9.93 -12.08
C LEU A 346 24.31 9.88 -11.70
N LYS A 347 25.19 10.44 -12.52
CA LYS A 347 26.64 10.50 -12.29
C LYS A 347 27.00 11.13 -10.93
N GLN A 348 26.26 12.17 -10.53
CA GLN A 348 26.50 12.86 -9.27
C GLN A 348 26.25 11.94 -8.07
N ILE A 349 25.18 11.16 -8.10
CA ILE A 349 24.85 10.26 -6.98
C ILE A 349 25.79 9.06 -6.96
N LEU A 350 26.11 8.47 -8.12
CA LEU A 350 27.08 7.35 -8.22
C LEU A 350 28.49 7.72 -7.71
N LYS A 351 28.91 8.99 -7.89
CA LYS A 351 30.19 9.51 -7.36
C LYS A 351 30.14 9.76 -5.85
N SER A 352 28.96 9.89 -5.23
CA SER A 352 28.84 10.26 -3.83
C SER A 352 29.39 9.20 -2.87
N GLU A 353 29.87 9.68 -1.71
CA GLU A 353 30.33 8.79 -0.64
C GLU A 353 29.17 7.93 -0.08
N ALA A 354 27.96 8.49 -0.01
CA ALA A 354 26.75 7.79 0.45
C ALA A 354 26.48 6.54 -0.40
N PHE A 355 26.56 6.66 -1.73
CA PHE A 355 26.36 5.54 -2.65
C PHE A 355 27.49 4.50 -2.53
N ARG A 356 28.74 4.93 -2.42
CA ARG A 356 29.89 4.03 -2.30
C ARG A 356 29.89 3.25 -0.98
N LYS A 357 29.39 3.82 0.12
CA LYS A 357 29.28 3.16 1.42
C LYS A 357 28.29 1.99 1.45
N LEU A 358 27.29 1.96 0.55
CA LEU A 358 26.32 0.85 0.51
C LEU A 358 26.97 -0.49 0.16
N GLN A 359 28.03 -0.49 -0.65
CA GLN A 359 28.79 -1.69 -1.07
C GLN A 359 27.90 -2.84 -1.62
N SER A 360 26.66 -2.56 -1.98
CA SER A 360 25.70 -3.52 -2.49
C SER A 360 25.64 -3.46 -4.03
N ARG A 361 25.46 -4.60 -4.65
CA ARG A 361 25.25 -4.70 -6.12
C ARG A 361 23.92 -4.08 -6.53
N LEU A 362 22.89 -4.18 -5.71
CA LEU A 362 21.58 -3.61 -5.96
C LEU A 362 21.38 -2.24 -5.28
N SER A 363 22.48 -1.46 -5.16
CA SER A 363 22.41 -0.07 -4.71
C SER A 363 21.62 0.77 -5.72
N LEU A 364 20.68 1.58 -5.24
CA LEU A 364 19.84 2.48 -6.01
C LEU A 364 20.21 3.93 -5.74
N ALA A 365 20.39 4.71 -6.79
CA ALA A 365 20.56 6.16 -6.76
C ALA A 365 19.18 6.81 -6.86
N LEU A 366 18.61 7.27 -5.74
CA LEU A 366 17.26 7.83 -5.71
C LEU A 366 17.25 9.32 -6.06
N GLY A 367 18.17 10.12 -5.50
CA GLY A 367 18.18 11.55 -5.74
C GLY A 367 18.97 12.38 -4.75
N LEU A 368 18.59 13.66 -4.62
CA LEU A 368 19.09 14.59 -3.59
C LEU A 368 17.94 15.03 -2.69
N ASP A 369 18.19 15.10 -1.39
CA ASP A 369 17.22 15.65 -0.43
C ASP A 369 17.15 17.19 -0.48
N VAL A 370 16.30 17.78 0.36
CA VAL A 370 16.10 19.22 0.46
C VAL A 370 17.35 19.99 0.93
N SER A 371 18.38 19.29 1.41
CA SER A 371 19.67 19.89 1.79
C SER A 371 20.77 19.62 0.75
N GLY A 372 20.44 18.99 -0.38
CA GLY A 372 21.42 18.59 -1.38
C GLY A 372 22.21 17.34 -1.02
N THR A 373 21.81 16.60 0.03
CA THR A 373 22.46 15.35 0.45
C THR A 373 21.97 14.19 -0.43
N PRO A 374 22.86 13.31 -0.93
CA PRO A 374 22.45 12.15 -1.73
C PRO A 374 21.55 11.18 -0.95
N VAL A 375 20.43 10.84 -1.58
CA VAL A 375 19.48 9.80 -1.12
C VAL A 375 19.74 8.55 -1.92
N THR A 376 20.14 7.51 -1.22
CA THR A 376 20.47 6.21 -1.81
C THR A 376 19.80 5.10 -1.03
N ALA A 377 19.54 3.98 -1.65
CA ALA A 377 18.89 2.84 -1.04
C ALA A 377 19.53 1.53 -1.53
N ASP A 378 19.29 0.44 -0.80
CA ASP A 378 19.76 -0.89 -1.16
C ASP A 378 18.58 -1.84 -1.32
N LEU A 379 18.35 -2.31 -2.55
CA LEU A 379 17.23 -3.20 -2.84
C LEU A 379 17.37 -4.58 -2.16
N VAL A 380 18.59 -4.98 -1.74
CA VAL A 380 18.75 -6.20 -0.94
C VAL A 380 18.21 -6.03 0.48
N LYS A 381 18.35 -4.83 1.06
CA LYS A 381 17.83 -4.51 2.39
C LYS A 381 16.34 -4.22 2.37
N MET A 382 15.86 -3.49 1.37
CA MET A 382 14.45 -3.26 1.07
C MET A 382 14.03 -4.09 -0.15
N PRO A 383 13.72 -5.38 0.01
CA PRO A 383 13.71 -6.35 -1.09
C PRO A 383 12.75 -6.01 -2.24
N HIS A 384 11.73 -5.22 -1.97
CA HIS A 384 10.71 -4.81 -2.93
C HIS A 384 10.38 -3.33 -2.74
N LEU A 385 10.24 -2.62 -3.85
CA LEU A 385 9.99 -1.18 -3.91
C LEU A 385 8.67 -0.90 -4.63
N LEU A 386 7.80 -0.14 -3.98
CA LEU A 386 6.57 0.38 -4.59
C LEU A 386 6.79 1.84 -4.99
N VAL A 387 6.49 2.19 -6.24
CA VAL A 387 6.61 3.55 -6.78
C VAL A 387 5.25 4.03 -7.28
N ALA A 388 4.75 5.14 -6.77
CA ALA A 388 3.45 5.66 -7.20
C ALA A 388 3.51 7.14 -7.53
N GLY A 389 2.66 7.59 -8.48
CA GLY A 389 2.59 9.00 -8.85
C GLY A 389 1.70 9.23 -10.06
N THR A 390 1.06 10.41 -10.12
CA THR A 390 0.22 10.80 -11.27
C THR A 390 1.05 10.98 -12.54
N THR A 391 0.38 11.01 -13.69
CA THR A 391 1.04 11.29 -14.98
C THR A 391 1.80 12.63 -14.93
N GLY A 392 3.04 12.65 -15.43
CA GLY A 392 3.90 13.84 -15.41
C GLY A 392 4.54 14.17 -14.05
N SER A 393 4.31 13.37 -13.00
CA SER A 393 4.91 13.60 -11.68
C SER A 393 6.40 13.24 -11.60
N GLY A 394 6.90 12.39 -12.50
CA GLY A 394 8.28 11.90 -12.54
C GLY A 394 8.44 10.40 -12.27
N LYS A 395 7.34 9.63 -12.14
CA LYS A 395 7.35 8.18 -11.90
C LYS A 395 8.18 7.40 -12.91
N SER A 396 7.90 7.56 -14.20
CA SER A 396 8.58 6.81 -15.26
C SER A 396 10.05 7.21 -15.40
N VAL A 397 10.37 8.50 -15.19
CA VAL A 397 11.76 8.98 -15.14
C VAL A 397 12.53 8.29 -14.00
N CYS A 398 11.90 8.12 -12.85
CA CYS A 398 12.50 7.40 -11.72
C CYS A 398 12.79 5.94 -12.08
N ILE A 399 11.81 5.22 -12.63
CA ILE A 399 11.97 3.81 -13.00
C ILE A 399 13.12 3.65 -14.03
N THR A 400 13.13 4.50 -15.05
CA THR A 400 14.20 4.55 -16.05
C THR A 400 15.58 4.77 -15.39
N SER A 401 15.66 5.71 -14.44
CA SER A 401 16.90 5.99 -13.71
C SER A 401 17.34 4.82 -12.82
N LEU A 402 16.39 4.10 -12.20
CA LEU A 402 16.68 2.91 -11.40
C LEU A 402 17.25 1.79 -12.26
N ILE A 403 16.66 1.52 -13.44
CA ILE A 403 17.16 0.51 -14.38
C ILE A 403 18.57 0.89 -14.88
N ALA A 404 18.77 2.15 -15.27
CA ALA A 404 20.08 2.64 -15.69
C ALA A 404 21.13 2.52 -14.57
N CYS A 405 20.75 2.86 -13.33
CA CYS A 405 21.62 2.70 -12.15
C CYS A 405 22.02 1.24 -11.93
N LEU A 406 21.08 0.32 -12.02
CA LEU A 406 21.34 -1.12 -11.88
C LEU A 406 22.27 -1.63 -12.98
N ALA A 407 22.05 -1.24 -14.24
CA ALA A 407 22.89 -1.60 -15.37
C ALA A 407 24.32 -1.01 -15.30
N MET A 408 24.49 0.17 -14.68
CA MET A 408 25.81 0.77 -14.45
C MET A 408 26.63 0.06 -13.35
N ASN A 409 25.97 -0.67 -12.43
CA ASN A 409 26.63 -1.27 -11.27
C ASN A 409 26.79 -2.80 -11.35
N ASN A 410 26.20 -3.44 -12.35
CA ASN A 410 26.21 -4.89 -12.50
C ASN A 410 26.55 -5.28 -13.93
N SER A 411 27.18 -6.44 -14.10
CA SER A 411 27.30 -7.11 -15.38
C SER A 411 26.07 -8.00 -15.65
N PRO A 412 25.78 -8.39 -16.92
CA PRO A 412 24.72 -9.32 -17.26
C PRO A 412 24.81 -10.67 -16.53
N ASP A 413 26.04 -11.13 -16.20
CA ASP A 413 26.26 -12.36 -15.40
C ASP A 413 25.86 -12.22 -13.93
N GLU A 414 25.72 -10.99 -13.42
CA GLU A 414 25.43 -10.70 -12.00
C GLU A 414 23.99 -10.27 -11.79
N LEU A 415 23.35 -9.69 -12.82
CA LEU A 415 21.99 -9.16 -12.76
C LEU A 415 21.20 -9.46 -14.02
N ASN A 416 20.05 -10.04 -13.85
CA ASN A 416 19.03 -10.22 -14.88
C ASN A 416 17.84 -9.31 -14.62
N LEU A 417 17.28 -8.75 -15.68
CA LEU A 417 16.11 -7.87 -15.64
C LEU A 417 14.95 -8.48 -16.43
N ALA A 418 13.76 -8.42 -15.84
CA ALA A 418 12.50 -8.64 -16.55
C ALA A 418 11.69 -7.33 -16.45
N ILE A 419 11.32 -6.75 -17.59
CA ILE A 419 10.63 -5.46 -17.64
C ILE A 419 9.25 -5.66 -18.25
N LEU A 420 8.22 -5.17 -17.54
CA LEU A 420 6.80 -5.26 -17.89
C LEU A 420 6.26 -3.84 -18.11
N ASP A 421 5.96 -3.50 -19.38
CA ASP A 421 5.44 -2.18 -19.77
C ASP A 421 4.18 -2.32 -20.65
N PRO A 422 2.97 -2.40 -20.04
CA PRO A 422 1.71 -2.57 -20.78
C PRO A 422 1.39 -1.38 -21.68
N LYS A 423 1.99 -0.22 -21.44
CA LYS A 423 1.73 1.01 -22.19
C LYS A 423 2.59 1.18 -23.42
N MET A 424 3.64 0.38 -23.58
CA MET A 424 4.58 0.41 -24.71
C MET A 424 5.24 1.78 -24.95
N VAL A 425 5.49 2.56 -23.91
CA VAL A 425 5.95 3.95 -24.07
C VAL A 425 7.34 4.18 -23.49
N GLU A 426 7.52 3.87 -22.21
CA GLU A 426 8.66 4.39 -21.46
C GLU A 426 9.84 3.40 -21.40
N LEU A 427 9.58 2.10 -21.24
CA LEU A 427 10.62 1.12 -20.95
C LEU A 427 11.06 0.29 -22.16
N ILE A 428 10.36 0.35 -23.29
CA ILE A 428 10.74 -0.32 -24.56
C ILE A 428 12.14 0.10 -25.02
N ARG A 429 12.57 1.32 -24.71
CA ARG A 429 13.92 1.84 -25.02
C ARG A 429 15.06 1.01 -24.45
N PHE A 430 14.82 0.15 -23.45
CA PHE A 430 15.80 -0.78 -22.90
C PHE A 430 15.94 -2.08 -23.70
N ASN A 431 15.12 -2.31 -24.72
CA ASN A 431 15.30 -3.46 -25.60
C ASN A 431 16.69 -3.44 -26.23
N GLY A 432 17.38 -4.56 -26.15
CA GLY A 432 18.78 -4.68 -26.55
C GLY A 432 19.79 -4.52 -25.40
N LEU A 433 19.36 -4.21 -24.18
CA LEU A 433 20.23 -4.24 -23.01
C LEU A 433 20.54 -5.71 -22.63
N PRO A 434 21.82 -6.15 -22.59
CA PRO A 434 22.19 -7.54 -22.29
C PRO A 434 21.74 -8.10 -20.94
N HIS A 435 21.32 -7.25 -20.03
CA HIS A 435 20.75 -7.67 -18.73
C HIS A 435 19.31 -8.20 -18.86
N LEU A 436 18.61 -7.93 -19.97
CA LEU A 436 17.25 -8.40 -20.17
C LEU A 436 17.23 -9.91 -20.43
N MET A 437 16.29 -10.61 -19.81
CA MET A 437 16.04 -12.03 -20.02
C MET A 437 15.11 -12.31 -21.21
N GLY A 438 14.96 -11.37 -22.09
CA GLY A 438 14.09 -11.36 -23.26
C GLY A 438 13.78 -9.93 -23.65
N ARG A 439 12.69 -9.71 -24.38
CA ARG A 439 12.20 -8.37 -24.69
C ARG A 439 11.38 -7.80 -23.51
N VAL A 440 11.16 -6.49 -23.53
CA VAL A 440 10.19 -5.86 -22.63
C VAL A 440 8.82 -6.42 -22.96
N GLU A 441 8.17 -7.02 -21.96
CA GLU A 441 6.85 -7.62 -22.12
C GLU A 441 5.76 -6.56 -22.07
N THR A 442 4.83 -6.66 -23.02
CA THR A 442 3.80 -5.64 -23.25
C THR A 442 2.38 -6.21 -23.14
N GLN A 443 2.21 -7.51 -23.34
CA GLN A 443 0.93 -8.20 -23.26
C GLN A 443 0.70 -8.73 -21.84
N ILE A 444 -0.52 -8.62 -21.34
CA ILE A 444 -0.87 -8.95 -19.95
C ILE A 444 -0.62 -10.43 -19.65
N ASP A 445 -0.99 -11.32 -20.57
CA ASP A 445 -0.82 -12.77 -20.38
C ASP A 445 0.66 -13.15 -20.28
N ARG A 446 1.51 -12.54 -21.13
CA ARG A 446 2.95 -12.70 -21.06
C ARG A 446 3.54 -12.13 -19.77
N MET A 447 3.02 -11.00 -19.27
CA MET A 447 3.42 -10.44 -17.98
C MET A 447 3.06 -11.36 -16.80
N LEU A 448 1.88 -11.97 -16.83
CA LEU A 448 1.49 -12.98 -15.86
C LEU A 448 2.36 -14.23 -15.92
N ALA A 449 2.76 -14.65 -17.14
CA ALA A 449 3.71 -15.73 -17.33
C ALA A 449 5.08 -15.40 -16.72
N VAL A 450 5.57 -14.15 -16.82
CA VAL A 450 6.79 -13.70 -16.11
C VAL A 450 6.66 -13.88 -14.60
N LEU A 451 5.54 -13.45 -14.00
CA LEU A 451 5.33 -13.57 -12.56
C LEU A 451 5.21 -15.05 -12.12
N ALA A 452 4.53 -15.88 -12.91
CA ALA A 452 4.44 -17.31 -12.67
C ALA A 452 5.80 -18.00 -12.79
N TRP A 453 6.59 -17.66 -13.84
CA TRP A 453 7.97 -18.10 -13.96
C TRP A 453 8.83 -17.70 -12.77
N ALA A 454 8.72 -16.47 -12.30
CA ALA A 454 9.49 -15.99 -11.17
C ALA A 454 9.23 -16.79 -9.88
N ILE A 455 7.99 -17.25 -9.68
CA ILE A 455 7.63 -18.14 -8.55
C ILE A 455 8.31 -19.50 -8.72
N LYS A 456 8.26 -20.08 -9.92
CA LYS A 456 8.91 -21.35 -10.22
C LYS A 456 10.43 -21.25 -10.05
N GLU A 457 11.06 -20.22 -10.58
CA GLU A 457 12.50 -19.96 -10.43
C GLU A 457 12.86 -19.77 -8.95
N MET A 458 12.04 -19.06 -8.17
CA MET A 458 12.21 -18.92 -6.73
C MET A 458 12.23 -20.28 -6.03
N GLU A 459 11.29 -21.16 -6.34
CA GLU A 459 11.21 -22.52 -5.75
C GLU A 459 12.41 -23.39 -6.15
N GLU A 460 12.84 -23.30 -7.42
CA GLU A 460 14.03 -24.00 -7.91
C GLU A 460 15.29 -23.51 -7.23
N ARG A 461 15.43 -22.20 -7.03
CA ARG A 461 16.56 -21.61 -6.29
C ARG A 461 16.58 -22.07 -4.85
N TYR A 462 15.44 -22.16 -4.17
CA TYR A 462 15.39 -22.72 -2.82
C TYR A 462 15.93 -24.14 -2.77
N LYS A 463 15.55 -25.01 -3.72
CA LYS A 463 16.09 -26.39 -3.82
C LYS A 463 17.61 -26.39 -4.02
N LYS A 464 18.16 -25.48 -4.86
CA LYS A 464 19.59 -25.35 -5.09
C LYS A 464 20.33 -24.84 -3.83
N LEU A 465 19.76 -23.89 -3.10
CA LEU A 465 20.30 -23.40 -1.84
C LEU A 465 20.34 -24.50 -0.77
N GLU A 466 19.27 -25.29 -0.66
CA GLU A 466 19.17 -26.42 0.28
C GLU A 466 20.24 -27.48 0.02
N GLN A 467 20.45 -27.88 -1.24
CA GLN A 467 21.44 -28.88 -1.64
C GLN A 467 22.88 -28.55 -1.15
N VAL A 468 23.20 -27.27 -1.02
CA VAL A 468 24.52 -26.82 -0.57
C VAL A 468 24.50 -26.19 0.82
N ASN A 469 23.39 -26.30 1.55
CA ASN A 469 23.18 -25.69 2.87
C ASN A 469 23.52 -24.17 2.86
N ALA A 470 23.03 -23.42 1.88
CA ALA A 470 23.17 -21.98 1.80
C ALA A 470 21.90 -21.30 2.32
N ARG A 471 22.05 -20.29 3.21
CA ARG A 471 20.91 -19.53 3.76
C ARG A 471 20.35 -18.49 2.78
N ASP A 472 21.19 -18.01 1.87
CA ASP A 472 20.83 -16.99 0.88
C ASP A 472 21.67 -17.15 -0.40
N LEU A 473 21.31 -16.38 -1.45
CA LEU A 473 21.97 -16.42 -2.74
C LEU A 473 23.46 -15.99 -2.68
N ASP A 474 23.80 -15.04 -1.82
CA ASP A 474 25.17 -14.54 -1.73
C ASP A 474 26.09 -15.61 -1.14
N VAL A 475 25.64 -16.34 -0.11
CA VAL A 475 26.34 -17.52 0.44
C VAL A 475 26.42 -18.66 -0.58
N TYR A 476 25.34 -18.91 -1.34
CA TYR A 476 25.33 -19.89 -2.42
C TYR A 476 26.39 -19.55 -3.46
N ASN A 477 26.36 -18.33 -3.98
CA ASN A 477 27.30 -17.86 -5.01
C ASN A 477 28.77 -17.90 -4.54
N LEU A 478 29.02 -17.63 -3.26
CA LEU A 478 30.36 -17.77 -2.69
C LEU A 478 30.84 -19.24 -2.68
N LYS A 479 29.95 -20.19 -2.34
CA LYS A 479 30.25 -21.62 -2.40
C LYS A 479 30.49 -22.11 -3.82
N MET A 480 29.67 -21.67 -4.78
CA MET A 480 29.81 -21.99 -6.22
C MET A 480 31.15 -21.45 -6.77
N LEU A 481 31.52 -20.21 -6.42
CA LEU A 481 32.78 -19.62 -6.81
C LEU A 481 34.00 -20.44 -6.30
N ARG A 482 33.95 -20.92 -5.04
CA ARG A 482 35.00 -21.78 -4.47
C ARG A 482 35.11 -23.14 -5.15
N ARG A 483 34.03 -23.63 -5.75
CA ARG A 483 34.00 -24.91 -6.51
C ARG A 483 34.33 -24.72 -7.99
N GLY A 484 34.48 -23.49 -8.46
CA GLY A 484 34.64 -23.18 -9.90
C GLY A 484 33.35 -23.37 -10.71
N GLU A 485 32.19 -23.41 -10.04
CA GLU A 485 30.89 -23.57 -10.66
C GLU A 485 30.24 -22.21 -10.98
N ARG A 486 29.24 -22.21 -11.87
CA ARG A 486 28.54 -21.00 -12.31
C ARG A 486 27.69 -20.41 -11.16
N ARG A 487 27.79 -19.11 -10.99
CA ARG A 487 26.98 -18.34 -10.04
C ARG A 487 25.59 -18.10 -10.61
N LEU A 488 24.60 -17.91 -9.73
CA LEU A 488 23.26 -17.49 -10.10
C LEU A 488 23.17 -15.96 -10.06
N PRO A 489 22.66 -15.31 -11.11
CA PRO A 489 22.43 -13.87 -11.12
C PRO A 489 21.30 -13.48 -10.17
N LYS A 490 21.34 -12.25 -9.64
CA LYS A 490 20.17 -11.64 -9.04
C LYS A 490 19.16 -11.29 -10.12
N VAL A 491 17.87 -11.33 -9.81
CA VAL A 491 16.79 -11.01 -10.74
C VAL A 491 16.01 -9.79 -10.20
N VAL A 492 15.81 -8.80 -11.05
CA VAL A 492 14.93 -7.66 -10.74
C VAL A 492 13.80 -7.60 -11.77
N ILE A 493 12.58 -7.70 -11.28
CA ILE A 493 11.36 -7.58 -12.09
C ILE A 493 10.83 -6.17 -11.92
N VAL A 494 10.67 -5.44 -13.01
CA VAL A 494 10.19 -4.06 -13.04
C VAL A 494 8.82 -4.02 -13.70
N ILE A 495 7.81 -3.49 -13.00
CA ILE A 495 6.44 -3.32 -13.49
C ILE A 495 6.15 -1.83 -13.56
N ASP A 496 5.95 -1.26 -14.76
CA ASP A 496 5.65 0.17 -14.93
C ASP A 496 4.23 0.54 -14.49
N GLU A 497 3.25 -0.33 -14.75
CA GLU A 497 1.86 -0.05 -14.36
C GLU A 497 1.16 -1.29 -13.79
N LEU A 498 1.11 -1.36 -12.47
CA LEU A 498 0.41 -2.44 -11.76
C LEU A 498 -1.09 -2.44 -12.02
N ALA A 499 -1.69 -1.25 -12.23
CA ALA A 499 -3.13 -1.13 -12.41
C ALA A 499 -3.65 -1.95 -13.60
N ASP A 500 -2.88 -2.03 -14.67
CA ASP A 500 -3.31 -2.77 -15.86
C ASP A 500 -3.35 -4.28 -15.60
N LEU A 501 -2.43 -4.84 -14.81
CA LEU A 501 -2.47 -6.23 -14.36
C LEU A 501 -3.62 -6.48 -13.38
N MET A 502 -3.79 -5.59 -12.39
CA MET A 502 -4.83 -5.72 -11.36
C MET A 502 -6.26 -5.58 -11.90
N LEU A 503 -6.46 -4.79 -12.95
CA LEU A 503 -7.78 -4.63 -13.57
C LEU A 503 -8.18 -5.81 -14.42
N ASN A 504 -7.22 -6.52 -15.02
CA ASN A 504 -7.48 -7.69 -15.87
C ASN A 504 -7.54 -8.98 -15.05
N GLU A 505 -6.52 -9.26 -14.21
CA GLU A 505 -6.37 -10.52 -13.47
C GLU A 505 -5.96 -10.22 -12.01
N SER A 506 -6.86 -9.60 -11.24
CA SER A 506 -6.60 -9.12 -9.87
C SER A 506 -6.11 -10.22 -8.93
N GLU A 507 -6.85 -11.34 -8.84
CA GLU A 507 -6.57 -12.41 -7.88
C GLU A 507 -5.22 -13.09 -8.13
N LYS A 508 -4.91 -13.38 -9.41
CA LYS A 508 -3.63 -13.99 -9.79
C LYS A 508 -2.47 -13.04 -9.54
N THR A 509 -2.62 -11.79 -10.00
CA THR A 509 -1.60 -10.75 -9.84
C THR A 509 -1.25 -10.51 -8.38
N GLU A 510 -2.27 -10.29 -7.53
CA GLU A 510 -2.06 -10.09 -6.09
C GLU A 510 -1.39 -11.30 -5.44
N SER A 511 -1.87 -12.51 -5.73
CA SER A 511 -1.31 -13.76 -5.20
C SER A 511 0.16 -13.93 -5.57
N TYR A 512 0.52 -13.70 -6.85
CA TYR A 512 1.90 -13.82 -7.32
C TYR A 512 2.82 -12.78 -6.68
N LEU A 513 2.40 -11.52 -6.65
CA LEU A 513 3.19 -10.43 -6.04
C LEU A 513 3.39 -10.65 -4.54
N VAL A 514 2.36 -11.05 -3.82
CA VAL A 514 2.44 -11.31 -2.37
C VAL A 514 3.38 -12.49 -2.11
N ARG A 515 3.26 -13.60 -2.85
CA ARG A 515 4.12 -14.77 -2.70
C ARG A 515 5.59 -14.45 -2.98
N LEU A 516 5.88 -13.74 -4.06
CA LEU A 516 7.23 -13.27 -4.37
C LEU A 516 7.75 -12.32 -3.30
N ALA A 517 6.95 -11.34 -2.88
CA ALA A 517 7.39 -10.36 -1.89
C ALA A 517 7.66 -10.97 -0.50
N GLN A 518 7.01 -12.07 -0.15
CA GLN A 518 7.24 -12.78 1.12
C GLN A 518 8.46 -13.68 1.09
N MET A 519 8.77 -14.29 -0.05
CA MET A 519 9.74 -15.39 -0.08
C MET A 519 10.97 -15.13 -0.97
N ALA A 520 10.90 -14.25 -1.95
CA ALA A 520 11.92 -14.14 -2.99
C ALA A 520 13.24 -13.48 -2.56
N ARG A 521 13.26 -12.75 -1.41
CA ARG A 521 14.43 -12.03 -0.90
C ARG A 521 15.67 -12.91 -0.77
N ALA A 522 15.54 -14.05 -0.12
CA ALA A 522 16.69 -14.95 0.15
C ALA A 522 17.31 -15.54 -1.11
N VAL A 523 16.51 -15.72 -2.16
CA VAL A 523 16.94 -16.29 -3.45
C VAL A 523 17.33 -15.22 -4.48
N GLY A 524 17.37 -13.94 -4.08
CA GLY A 524 17.86 -12.84 -4.89
C GLY A 524 16.92 -12.42 -6.02
N ILE A 525 15.60 -12.56 -5.83
CA ILE A 525 14.59 -12.05 -6.75
C ILE A 525 13.92 -10.84 -6.11
N HIS A 526 13.88 -9.72 -6.80
CA HIS A 526 13.41 -8.44 -6.28
C HIS A 526 12.38 -7.83 -7.22
N LEU A 527 11.46 -7.02 -6.65
CA LEU A 527 10.39 -6.38 -7.40
C LEU A 527 10.51 -4.84 -7.29
N ILE A 528 10.38 -4.16 -8.41
CA ILE A 528 10.12 -2.72 -8.47
C ILE A 528 8.77 -2.57 -9.15
N VAL A 529 7.75 -2.22 -8.38
CA VAL A 529 6.36 -2.17 -8.86
C VAL A 529 5.89 -0.73 -8.87
N ALA A 530 5.38 -0.28 -10.02
CA ALA A 530 4.91 1.08 -10.13
C ALA A 530 3.44 1.17 -10.53
N THR A 531 2.80 2.29 -10.21
CA THR A 531 1.42 2.59 -10.62
C THR A 531 1.15 4.07 -10.71
N GLN A 532 0.30 4.47 -11.64
CA GLN A 532 -0.27 5.82 -11.75
C GLN A 532 -1.65 5.93 -11.09
N ARG A 533 -2.23 4.81 -10.65
CA ARG A 533 -3.55 4.73 -10.01
C ARG A 533 -3.43 4.34 -8.53
N PRO A 534 -3.28 5.34 -7.63
CA PRO A 534 -3.11 5.11 -6.19
C PRO A 534 -4.46 4.83 -5.50
N SER A 535 -5.18 3.80 -5.95
CA SER A 535 -6.46 3.38 -5.37
C SER A 535 -6.31 2.10 -4.54
N THR A 536 -7.22 1.84 -3.61
CA THR A 536 -7.14 0.70 -2.67
C THR A 536 -7.40 -0.65 -3.30
N ASP A 537 -8.03 -0.69 -4.45
CA ASP A 537 -8.26 -1.85 -5.30
C ASP A 537 -7.01 -2.26 -6.09
N ILE A 538 -6.11 -1.30 -6.38
CA ILE A 538 -4.82 -1.57 -7.03
C ILE A 538 -3.71 -1.79 -6.00
N VAL A 539 -3.59 -0.89 -5.02
CA VAL A 539 -2.59 -1.01 -3.95
C VAL A 539 -3.28 -1.49 -2.68
N THR A 540 -3.56 -2.77 -2.66
CA THR A 540 -4.30 -3.44 -1.58
C THR A 540 -3.53 -3.45 -0.26
N GLY A 541 -4.22 -3.79 0.83
CA GLY A 541 -3.58 -3.95 2.14
C GLY A 541 -2.50 -5.05 2.16
N LEU A 542 -2.68 -6.12 1.36
CA LEU A 542 -1.71 -7.22 1.25
C LEU A 542 -0.45 -6.77 0.50
N ILE A 543 -0.60 -6.03 -0.60
CA ILE A 543 0.54 -5.44 -1.33
C ILE A 543 1.32 -4.49 -0.40
N LYS A 544 0.63 -3.58 0.30
CA LYS A 544 1.29 -2.63 1.22
C LYS A 544 2.05 -3.30 2.37
N ALA A 545 1.52 -4.40 2.90
CA ALA A 545 2.17 -5.15 3.98
C ALA A 545 3.49 -5.79 3.54
N ASN A 546 3.62 -6.12 2.26
CA ASN A 546 4.77 -6.81 1.70
C ASN A 546 5.74 -5.88 0.92
N PHE A 547 5.34 -4.61 0.69
CA PHE A 547 6.18 -3.57 0.09
C PHE A 547 6.42 -2.44 1.12
N PRO A 548 7.36 -2.62 2.04
CA PRO A 548 7.62 -1.65 3.10
C PRO A 548 8.33 -0.39 2.59
N ALA A 549 9.18 -0.51 1.55
CA ALA A 549 9.82 0.61 0.89
C ALA A 549 8.91 1.21 -0.17
N ARG A 550 8.63 2.52 -0.07
CA ARG A 550 7.69 3.17 -0.98
C ARG A 550 8.19 4.55 -1.40
N ILE A 551 8.02 4.85 -2.67
CA ILE A 551 8.24 6.18 -3.23
C ILE A 551 6.90 6.71 -3.72
N SER A 552 6.55 7.91 -3.29
CA SER A 552 5.39 8.62 -3.80
C SER A 552 5.83 9.92 -4.45
N PHE A 553 5.56 10.06 -5.71
CA PHE A 553 5.59 11.31 -6.43
C PHE A 553 4.33 12.12 -6.16
N MET A 554 4.18 13.27 -6.82
CA MET A 554 3.00 14.13 -6.68
C MET A 554 1.71 13.34 -6.91
N MET A 555 0.76 13.51 -5.99
CA MET A 555 -0.58 12.92 -6.01
C MET A 555 -1.65 14.00 -6.21
N ALA A 556 -2.82 13.59 -6.72
CA ALA A 556 -3.93 14.49 -6.94
C ALA A 556 -4.60 14.91 -5.61
N SER A 557 -4.63 14.04 -4.63
CA SER A 557 -5.32 14.26 -3.36
C SER A 557 -4.54 13.70 -2.15
N SER A 558 -4.89 14.20 -0.95
CA SER A 558 -4.39 13.64 0.30
C SER A 558 -4.89 12.22 0.59
N VAL A 559 -5.97 11.80 -0.06
CA VAL A 559 -6.48 10.42 0.02
C VAL A 559 -5.51 9.49 -0.71
N ASP A 560 -5.09 9.87 -1.91
CA ASP A 560 -4.14 9.09 -2.73
C ASP A 560 -2.78 8.98 -2.01
N SER A 561 -2.32 10.08 -1.39
CA SER A 561 -1.11 10.06 -0.57
C SER A 561 -1.21 9.02 0.57
N ARG A 562 -2.37 8.94 1.25
CA ARG A 562 -2.59 7.95 2.31
C ARG A 562 -2.68 6.51 1.80
N VAL A 563 -3.18 6.31 0.60
CA VAL A 563 -3.19 4.95 0.00
C VAL A 563 -1.78 4.42 -0.11
N ILE A 564 -0.81 5.25 -0.52
CA ILE A 564 0.57 4.82 -0.74
C ILE A 564 1.43 4.91 0.53
N LEU A 565 1.44 6.07 1.20
CA LEU A 565 2.37 6.38 2.29
C LEU A 565 1.78 6.19 3.69
N ASP A 566 0.49 5.83 3.80
CA ASP A 566 -0.28 5.80 5.04
C ASP A 566 -0.36 7.17 5.76
N THR A 567 0.10 8.25 5.11
CA THR A 567 0.09 9.63 5.60
C THR A 567 -0.13 10.64 4.46
N ASN A 568 -0.47 11.87 4.80
CA ASN A 568 -0.58 12.97 3.85
C ASN A 568 0.81 13.53 3.51
N GLY A 569 0.92 14.25 2.38
CA GLY A 569 2.11 15.02 2.02
C GLY A 569 2.46 14.96 0.55
N ALA A 570 2.17 13.85 -0.15
CA ALA A 570 2.47 13.73 -1.57
C ALA A 570 1.62 14.66 -2.46
N GLU A 571 0.44 15.08 -1.99
CA GLU A 571 -0.39 16.08 -2.68
C GLU A 571 0.24 17.48 -2.69
N SER A 572 1.23 17.73 -1.84
CA SER A 572 1.91 19.03 -1.75
C SER A 572 3.27 19.06 -2.48
N LEU A 573 3.63 17.97 -3.17
CA LEU A 573 4.84 17.90 -3.98
C LEU A 573 4.73 18.76 -5.25
N MET A 574 5.88 19.17 -5.79
CA MET A 574 5.96 20.06 -6.96
C MET A 574 5.74 19.34 -8.29
N GLY A 575 5.82 17.99 -8.32
CA GLY A 575 5.91 17.22 -9.55
C GLY A 575 7.32 17.23 -10.13
N LYS A 576 7.48 16.84 -11.40
CA LYS A 576 8.76 16.83 -12.13
C LYS A 576 9.90 16.11 -11.37
N GLY A 577 9.59 15.00 -10.71
CA GLY A 577 10.56 14.19 -9.97
C GLY A 577 10.71 14.53 -8.49
N ASP A 578 9.94 15.49 -7.96
CA ASP A 578 9.86 15.74 -6.51
C ASP A 578 9.08 14.58 -5.85
N MET A 579 9.67 13.93 -4.87
CA MET A 579 9.15 12.69 -4.28
C MET A 579 9.28 12.66 -2.76
N LEU A 580 8.45 11.82 -2.15
CA LEU A 580 8.58 11.35 -0.76
C LEU A 580 9.01 9.89 -0.76
N PHE A 581 10.10 9.59 -0.09
CA PHE A 581 10.60 8.23 0.10
C PHE A 581 10.33 7.77 1.53
N LEU A 582 9.62 6.66 1.66
CA LEU A 582 9.42 5.92 2.91
C LEU A 582 10.44 4.79 2.96
N ASP A 583 11.49 5.03 3.73
CA ASP A 583 12.55 4.05 3.96
C ASP A 583 12.19 3.18 5.16
N PRO A 584 12.13 1.85 5.03
CA PRO A 584 11.82 0.97 6.15
C PRO A 584 12.87 0.96 7.28
N GLU A 585 14.11 1.36 6.98
CA GLU A 585 15.17 1.45 7.98
C GLU A 585 15.19 2.79 8.73
N SER A 586 14.56 3.82 8.18
CA SER A 586 14.53 5.15 8.80
C SER A 586 13.15 5.49 9.37
N ALA A 587 13.14 6.21 10.50
CA ALA A 587 11.88 6.63 11.13
C ALA A 587 11.35 7.90 10.46
N GLY A 588 10.76 7.81 9.26
CA GLY A 588 10.06 8.93 8.65
C GLY A 588 10.17 9.01 7.13
N LEU A 589 9.40 9.96 6.58
CA LEU A 589 9.42 10.29 5.16
C LEU A 589 10.57 11.22 4.85
N ARG A 590 11.33 10.92 3.80
CA ARG A 590 12.39 11.79 3.26
C ARG A 590 11.90 12.40 1.95
N ARG A 591 11.92 13.74 1.86
CA ARG A 591 11.67 14.43 0.59
C ARG A 591 12.95 14.48 -0.22
N ALA A 592 12.86 14.16 -1.51
CA ALA A 592 14.00 14.20 -2.41
C ALA A 592 13.57 14.57 -3.83
N GLN A 593 14.51 15.13 -4.58
CA GLN A 593 14.39 15.28 -6.03
C GLN A 593 15.02 14.08 -6.71
N CYS A 594 14.24 13.38 -7.51
CA CYS A 594 14.64 12.17 -8.21
C CYS A 594 15.74 12.44 -9.25
N VAL A 595 16.59 11.46 -9.44
CA VAL A 595 17.59 11.43 -10.52
C VAL A 595 16.91 11.39 -11.88
N ILE A 596 17.51 12.06 -12.86
CA ILE A 596 17.14 11.97 -14.27
C ILE A 596 18.30 11.39 -15.07
N VAL A 597 17.95 10.54 -16.05
CA VAL A 597 18.86 10.00 -17.09
C VAL A 597 18.25 10.31 -18.44
N ASP A 598 19.02 10.89 -19.33
CA ASP A 598 18.58 11.26 -20.68
C ASP A 598 18.63 10.03 -21.63
N ASP A 599 17.88 10.07 -22.72
CA ASP A 599 17.81 8.97 -23.70
C ASP A 599 19.19 8.62 -24.28
N LYS A 600 20.03 9.63 -24.51
CA LYS A 600 21.41 9.43 -24.97
C LYS A 600 22.28 8.67 -23.96
N GLU A 601 22.08 8.91 -22.68
CA GLU A 601 22.80 8.18 -21.61
C GLU A 601 22.37 6.71 -21.60
N ILE A 602 21.07 6.44 -21.82
CA ILE A 602 20.54 5.07 -21.92
C ILE A 602 21.13 4.34 -23.14
N GLU A 603 21.12 4.99 -24.30
CA GLU A 603 21.75 4.46 -25.52
C GLU A 603 23.25 4.17 -25.31
N ASN A 604 23.98 5.06 -24.64
CA ASN A 604 25.39 4.86 -24.34
C ASN A 604 25.61 3.65 -23.42
N ILE A 605 24.73 3.43 -22.41
CA ILE A 605 24.78 2.28 -21.52
C ILE A 605 24.54 0.99 -22.31
N ILE A 606 23.52 0.95 -23.16
CA ILE A 606 23.18 -0.21 -24.00
C ILE A 606 24.33 -0.53 -24.94
N ASN A 607 24.80 0.45 -25.69
CA ASN A 607 25.91 0.30 -26.64
C ASN A 607 27.19 -0.19 -25.97
N TYR A 608 27.49 0.31 -24.77
CA TYR A 608 28.63 -0.17 -24.00
C TYR A 608 28.52 -1.67 -23.71
N TRP A 609 27.39 -2.13 -23.20
CA TRP A 609 27.20 -3.53 -22.86
C TRP A 609 27.14 -4.44 -24.09
N GLN A 610 26.51 -4.00 -25.17
CA GLN A 610 26.53 -4.73 -26.46
C GLN A 610 27.94 -4.87 -27.01
N SER A 611 28.80 -3.85 -26.86
CA SER A 611 30.20 -3.91 -27.30
C SER A 611 31.08 -4.87 -26.48
N GLN A 612 30.67 -5.27 -25.30
CA GLN A 612 31.37 -6.24 -24.46
C GLN A 612 30.99 -7.70 -24.77
N GLU A 613 29.85 -7.91 -25.45
CA GLU A 613 29.44 -9.24 -25.87
C GLU A 613 30.20 -9.71 -27.10
N THR A 614 30.90 -10.84 -26.97
CA THR A 614 31.68 -11.46 -28.04
C THR A 614 30.93 -12.58 -28.78
N GLY A 615 29.61 -12.73 -28.54
CA GLY A 615 28.77 -13.81 -29.09
C GLY A 615 28.02 -13.40 -30.36
N GLU A 616 27.98 -14.31 -31.35
CA GLU A 616 27.27 -14.14 -32.65
C GLU A 616 25.73 -14.19 -32.54
N VAL A 617 25.15 -14.50 -31.33
CA VAL A 617 23.70 -14.62 -31.15
C VAL A 617 23.15 -13.29 -30.67
N SER A 618 22.28 -12.68 -31.44
CA SER A 618 21.55 -11.49 -31.05
C SER A 618 20.70 -11.79 -29.79
N ILE A 619 20.83 -10.96 -28.75
CA ILE A 619 20.04 -11.08 -27.51
C ILE A 619 18.54 -11.06 -27.82
N LEU A 620 18.14 -10.42 -28.90
CA LEU A 620 16.76 -10.33 -29.39
C LEU A 620 16.17 -11.66 -29.87
N ASP A 621 17.02 -12.67 -30.11
CA ASP A 621 16.63 -14.01 -30.59
C ASP A 621 16.70 -15.07 -29.46
N GLN A 622 17.10 -14.70 -28.25
CA GLN A 622 17.03 -15.62 -27.10
C GLN A 622 15.58 -15.74 -26.61
N LEU A 623 15.08 -16.99 -26.65
CA LEU A 623 13.76 -17.31 -26.06
C LEU A 623 13.72 -16.91 -24.57
N ALA A 624 12.72 -16.16 -24.18
CA ALA A 624 12.53 -15.76 -22.81
C ALA A 624 12.28 -16.99 -21.90
N PRO A 625 12.78 -17.01 -20.66
CA PRO A 625 12.62 -18.16 -19.76
C PRO A 625 11.15 -18.56 -19.47
N TRP A 626 10.23 -17.65 -19.66
CA TRP A 626 8.78 -17.85 -19.46
C TRP A 626 8.03 -18.25 -20.74
N GLU A 627 8.70 -18.39 -21.90
CA GLU A 627 8.05 -18.74 -23.17
C GLU A 627 7.27 -20.06 -23.05
N SER A 628 7.86 -21.09 -22.45
CA SER A 628 7.17 -22.37 -22.20
C SER A 628 5.91 -22.27 -21.32
N MET A 629 5.75 -21.19 -20.56
CA MET A 629 4.55 -20.96 -19.76
C MET A 629 3.47 -20.22 -20.56
N VAL A 630 3.89 -19.38 -21.52
CA VAL A 630 2.98 -18.76 -22.48
C VAL A 630 2.39 -19.84 -23.40
N ASP A 631 3.23 -20.74 -23.93
CA ASP A 631 2.78 -21.86 -24.76
C ASP A 631 1.83 -22.82 -24.00
N ALA A 632 2.11 -23.10 -22.72
CA ALA A 632 1.25 -23.92 -21.91
C ALA A 632 -0.10 -23.25 -21.60
N GLN A 633 -0.14 -21.93 -21.47
CA GLN A 633 -1.39 -21.19 -21.28
C GLN A 633 -2.22 -21.16 -22.57
N SER A 634 -1.60 -20.97 -23.73
CA SER A 634 -2.30 -21.03 -25.01
C SER A 634 -2.84 -22.42 -25.29
N SER A 635 -2.08 -23.48 -25.05
CA SER A 635 -2.58 -24.87 -25.22
C SER A 635 -3.73 -25.22 -24.28
N ASP A 636 -3.71 -24.76 -23.03
CA ASP A 636 -4.82 -24.91 -22.08
C ASP A 636 -6.07 -24.10 -22.50
N GLU A 637 -5.89 -22.98 -23.21
CA GLU A 637 -6.99 -22.17 -23.77
C GLU A 637 -7.57 -22.83 -25.01
N ASP A 638 -6.74 -23.36 -25.90
CA ASP A 638 -7.16 -24.11 -27.07
C ASP A 638 -7.91 -25.39 -26.70
N ASP A 639 -7.42 -26.15 -25.72
CA ASP A 639 -8.11 -27.35 -25.21
C ASP A 639 -9.47 -26.98 -24.57
N LEU A 640 -9.51 -25.90 -23.82
CA LEU A 640 -10.74 -25.44 -23.17
C LEU A 640 -11.76 -24.92 -24.20
N PHE A 641 -11.29 -24.26 -25.25
CA PHE A 641 -12.14 -23.83 -26.37
C PHE A 641 -12.73 -25.04 -27.10
N LEU A 642 -11.91 -26.04 -27.42
CA LEU A 642 -12.36 -27.30 -28.02
C LEU A 642 -13.39 -28.05 -27.16
N ASP A 643 -13.18 -28.06 -25.84
CA ASP A 643 -14.13 -28.65 -24.90
C ASP A 643 -15.42 -27.83 -24.80
N ALA A 644 -15.35 -26.50 -24.92
CA ALA A 644 -16.50 -25.62 -25.01
C ALA A 644 -17.29 -25.87 -26.29
N VAL A 645 -16.62 -26.01 -27.44
CA VAL A 645 -17.22 -26.33 -28.74
C VAL A 645 -17.97 -27.67 -28.67
N LYS A 646 -17.30 -28.73 -28.13
CA LYS A 646 -17.95 -30.04 -27.92
C LYS A 646 -19.20 -29.94 -27.04
N LEU A 647 -19.09 -29.25 -25.91
CA LEU A 647 -20.19 -29.07 -24.98
C LEU A 647 -21.38 -28.33 -25.59
N VAL A 648 -21.11 -27.26 -26.34
CA VAL A 648 -22.13 -26.44 -27.00
C VAL A 648 -22.83 -27.23 -28.11
N ARG A 649 -22.06 -28.03 -28.87
CA ARG A 649 -22.60 -28.95 -29.89
C ARG A 649 -23.45 -30.05 -29.27
N GLU A 650 -23.02 -30.68 -28.16
CA GLU A 650 -23.78 -31.71 -27.45
C GLU A 650 -25.09 -31.18 -26.86
N ASP A 651 -25.04 -29.97 -26.27
CA ASP A 651 -26.22 -29.38 -25.61
C ASP A 651 -27.18 -28.71 -26.60
N GLY A 652 -26.75 -28.35 -27.84
CA GLY A 652 -27.54 -27.68 -28.86
C GLY A 652 -27.83 -26.19 -28.57
N TYR A 653 -27.22 -25.65 -27.52
CA TYR A 653 -27.31 -24.25 -27.15
C TYR A 653 -26.13 -23.83 -26.29
N ALA A 654 -25.78 -22.54 -26.31
CA ALA A 654 -24.73 -21.97 -25.51
C ALA A 654 -25.27 -20.98 -24.45
N SER A 655 -24.77 -21.10 -23.23
CA SER A 655 -24.99 -20.08 -22.21
C SER A 655 -23.78 -19.96 -21.27
N THR A 656 -23.42 -18.74 -20.90
CA THR A 656 -22.30 -18.45 -19.99
C THR A 656 -22.39 -19.24 -18.68
N SER A 657 -23.61 -19.37 -18.11
CA SER A 657 -23.85 -20.14 -16.88
C SER A 657 -23.67 -21.66 -17.07
N ARG A 658 -23.85 -22.15 -18.28
CA ARG A 658 -23.67 -23.58 -18.60
C ARG A 658 -22.18 -23.89 -18.74
N LEU A 659 -21.43 -23.03 -19.48
CA LEU A 659 -19.97 -23.12 -19.59
C LEU A 659 -19.29 -23.08 -18.21
N GLN A 660 -19.68 -22.13 -17.35
CA GLN A 660 -19.17 -22.05 -15.98
C GLN A 660 -19.30 -23.37 -15.22
N ARG A 661 -20.51 -23.94 -15.23
CA ARG A 661 -20.79 -25.15 -14.44
C ARG A 661 -20.12 -26.40 -14.98
N LYS A 662 -20.09 -26.56 -16.29
CA LYS A 662 -19.59 -27.79 -16.94
C LYS A 662 -18.08 -27.78 -17.02
N LEU A 663 -17.48 -26.66 -17.40
CA LEU A 663 -16.03 -26.50 -17.51
C LEU A 663 -15.39 -26.08 -16.17
N ARG A 664 -16.18 -25.80 -15.12
CA ARG A 664 -15.72 -25.36 -13.79
C ARG A 664 -14.87 -24.10 -13.82
N ILE A 665 -15.22 -23.14 -14.66
CA ILE A 665 -14.52 -21.86 -14.85
C ILE A 665 -15.30 -20.70 -14.25
N GLY A 666 -14.60 -19.58 -13.97
CA GLY A 666 -15.20 -18.35 -13.49
C GLY A 666 -16.03 -17.63 -14.57
N PHE A 667 -16.91 -16.71 -14.14
CA PHE A 667 -17.77 -15.94 -15.05
C PHE A 667 -16.98 -15.15 -16.12
N PRO A 668 -15.88 -14.46 -15.81
CA PRO A 668 -15.11 -13.71 -16.82
C PRO A 668 -14.56 -14.60 -17.93
N ARG A 669 -14.05 -15.80 -17.58
CA ARG A 669 -13.49 -16.75 -18.55
C ARG A 669 -14.61 -17.38 -19.39
N ALA A 670 -15.75 -17.69 -18.77
CA ALA A 670 -16.92 -18.21 -19.51
C ALA A 670 -17.53 -17.17 -20.45
N ALA A 671 -17.45 -15.88 -20.12
CA ALA A 671 -17.90 -14.81 -21.00
C ALA A 671 -16.97 -14.67 -22.21
N ARG A 672 -15.64 -14.67 -22.02
CA ARG A 672 -14.66 -14.65 -23.11
C ARG A 672 -14.82 -15.84 -24.05
N LEU A 673 -14.91 -17.07 -23.49
CA LEU A 673 -15.18 -18.28 -24.29
C LEU A 673 -16.47 -18.16 -25.11
N MET A 674 -17.49 -17.49 -24.57
CA MET A 674 -18.73 -17.27 -25.32
C MET A 674 -18.51 -16.31 -26.50
N ASP A 675 -17.68 -15.29 -26.33
CA ASP A 675 -17.32 -14.34 -27.37
C ASP A 675 -16.42 -15.00 -28.43
N GLU A 676 -15.44 -15.83 -28.01
CA GLU A 676 -14.61 -16.64 -28.91
C GLU A 676 -15.43 -17.65 -29.73
N LEU A 677 -16.45 -18.29 -29.12
CA LEU A 677 -17.37 -19.17 -29.83
C LEU A 677 -18.24 -18.43 -30.85
N GLU A 678 -18.58 -17.15 -30.57
CA GLU A 678 -19.28 -16.28 -31.51
C GLU A 678 -18.36 -15.85 -32.66
N ASP A 679 -17.14 -15.42 -32.35
CA ASP A 679 -16.15 -15.03 -33.35
C ASP A 679 -15.74 -16.19 -34.27
N ALA A 680 -15.68 -17.40 -33.73
CA ALA A 680 -15.45 -18.65 -34.47
C ALA A 680 -16.72 -19.11 -35.26
N GLY A 681 -17.84 -18.41 -35.13
CA GLY A 681 -19.08 -18.77 -35.83
C GLY A 681 -19.75 -20.05 -35.33
N VAL A 682 -19.39 -20.54 -34.16
CA VAL A 682 -19.98 -21.74 -33.53
C VAL A 682 -21.35 -21.42 -32.92
N VAL A 683 -21.51 -20.20 -32.39
CA VAL A 683 -22.77 -19.72 -31.80
C VAL A 683 -23.20 -18.42 -32.43
N GLY A 684 -24.51 -18.16 -32.44
CA GLY A 684 -25.11 -16.93 -32.98
C GLY A 684 -24.92 -15.74 -32.02
N PRO A 685 -25.16 -14.51 -32.56
CA PRO A 685 -25.11 -13.28 -31.76
C PRO A 685 -26.21 -13.26 -30.70
N GLN A 686 -25.94 -12.52 -29.63
CA GLN A 686 -26.88 -12.43 -28.52
C GLN A 686 -28.19 -11.73 -28.94
N GLU A 687 -29.29 -12.46 -28.91
CA GLU A 687 -30.60 -11.86 -29.13
C GLU A 687 -31.04 -10.97 -27.96
N THR A 688 -31.77 -9.88 -28.26
CA THR A 688 -32.20 -8.87 -27.29
C THR A 688 -33.09 -9.50 -26.21
N GLY A 689 -32.52 -9.83 -25.04
CA GLY A 689 -33.23 -10.41 -23.88
C GLY A 689 -32.98 -11.90 -23.62
N GLY A 690 -32.25 -12.62 -24.49
CA GLY A 690 -31.91 -14.04 -24.31
C GLY A 690 -30.67 -14.26 -23.48
N ARG A 691 -30.72 -15.20 -22.51
CA ARG A 691 -29.54 -15.71 -21.75
C ARG A 691 -28.89 -16.92 -22.43
N VAL A 692 -29.37 -17.31 -23.57
CA VAL A 692 -28.98 -18.48 -24.33
C VAL A 692 -28.73 -18.05 -25.78
N ARG A 693 -27.69 -18.60 -26.41
CA ARG A 693 -27.37 -18.36 -27.83
C ARG A 693 -27.57 -19.67 -28.59
N ASP A 694 -28.09 -19.58 -29.82
CA ASP A 694 -28.30 -20.74 -30.67
C ASP A 694 -27.00 -21.17 -31.34
N VAL A 695 -26.81 -22.47 -31.55
CA VAL A 695 -25.65 -23.06 -32.21
C VAL A 695 -25.83 -22.96 -33.71
N LEU A 696 -24.89 -22.37 -34.43
CA LEU A 696 -24.93 -22.13 -35.86
C LEU A 696 -24.47 -23.33 -36.73
N PHE A 697 -23.81 -24.31 -36.13
CA PHE A 697 -23.39 -25.53 -36.85
C PHE A 697 -24.36 -26.68 -36.58
N ASP A 698 -25.09 -27.06 -37.66
CA ASP A 698 -25.85 -28.30 -37.69
C ASP A 698 -24.91 -29.49 -37.68
N GLY A 699 -25.16 -30.42 -36.74
CA GLY A 699 -24.41 -31.64 -36.66
C GLY A 699 -24.83 -32.64 -37.74
N ASP A 700 -24.25 -32.55 -38.93
CA ASP A 700 -24.01 -33.69 -39.81
C ASP A 700 -23.02 -33.31 -40.93
N ASN A 701 -21.93 -34.07 -41.01
CA ASN A 701 -20.83 -34.03 -42.00
C ASN A 701 -19.73 -32.98 -41.74
N ASP A 702 -18.65 -33.35 -41.06
CA ASP A 702 -17.37 -33.58 -41.66
C ASP A 702 -16.31 -34.00 -40.62
N GLU A 703 -15.89 -35.27 -40.69
CA GLU A 703 -14.54 -35.64 -40.31
C GLU A 703 -13.60 -35.11 -41.42
N GLY A 704 -13.28 -33.83 -41.36
CA GLY A 704 -12.42 -33.18 -42.33
C GLY A 704 -11.54 -32.15 -41.60
N ASP A 705 -10.26 -32.43 -41.62
CA ASP A 705 -9.12 -31.65 -41.21
C ASP A 705 -9.36 -30.13 -41.14
N LEU A 706 -9.34 -29.56 -39.96
CA LEU A 706 -9.08 -28.14 -39.76
C LEU A 706 -7.54 -27.97 -39.84
N ASP A 707 -7.04 -27.74 -41.07
CA ASP A 707 -5.72 -27.15 -41.28
C ASP A 707 -5.73 -25.72 -40.69
N LEU A 708 -5.09 -25.55 -39.56
CA LEU A 708 -4.73 -24.27 -39.00
C LEU A 708 -3.47 -23.77 -39.71
N GLU A 709 -3.61 -22.77 -40.61
CA GLU A 709 -2.51 -21.89 -41.03
C GLU A 709 -2.20 -20.82 -39.95
#